data_e19e87243e0fee25a2c5e64024d06f1a
#
_entry.id   e19e87243e0fee25a2c5e64024d06f1a
#
_cell.length_a   1.000
_cell.length_b   1.000
_cell.length_c   1.000
_cell.angle_alpha   90.00
_cell.angle_beta   90.00
_cell.angle_gamma   90.00
#
_symmetry.space_group_name_H-M   'P 1'
#
loop_
_entity.id
_entity.type
_entity.pdbx_description
1 polymer ?
#
loop_
_entity_poly.entity_id
_entity_poly.type
_entity_poly.pdbx_seq_one_letter_code
_entity_poly.pdbx_strand_id
1 'polypeptide(L)'
;MAKQSEQILEEQLIVQLIKLGYKHIQVADEKGLLSNLKAQLEKHNQIQLSETEFDKILNLLNKGSVFEKSKILRQKQHIVRDNGDNLYFEFLNTEHWCQNQYQVVNQVTQEGKYKNRYDVTLLINGLPLVQIELKRRGLELKEAFNQINRYQRHSFSANSALYQYVQIFVISNGVNTKYYANNRNQSFKQTFYWTDVENKRLTNILNGFTDSFLEPCHISKMICKYIVLNEAYKIPMVLRPYQFYAVEALIDRVKNSTKNGYIWHTTGSGKTLTSFKASQILMSLPQVHKVVFVVDRKDLDYQTTKEFNSFSEGCIDGTDNTSNLVKQFIGTYIDKKGEAKESKLIVTTIQKLNTAISKLKYEKKMADLKDKRIIFIFDECHRSQFGETHKRIKEYFNNAQMFGFTGTPIFADNANKNELGKRTTKDLFEDCLHKYVITDAIKDENVLKFSVEYVGRYKQKDTATEIDIEVEDIDTQELMEDDKRLEKISDYIIAHHNRKTHSRDFSAMFCVDSVKSLIKYYDIFKRKKLAGEHNLNIATIFSYAANEDDADANGFLPEELSVVEDPKVLYGLQAHSREKLDEYIEDYNKQFDTKYSTKTSEDFYNYYNDISKKLKDRERQPENTNNRIDILLVVNMFLTGFDAKKLNSLYVDKNLKYHGLIQAYSRTNRILNETKSQGNIVVFRNLKNRTDEAITLFSNKEAIEVIIMRPYEDYVSKFNEAFENLLKVTPTTDSVNDLETEDDELNFIKAFRDLMRIKNILTAFSDFNWDDLQMSEQLFEDFKSKYLDLYEKVKGNHQKEKVSILEDVDFELELIHRDEINVSYIIQLLIKLKSQTQKNVSKTEQEIFNLLNTEATLRSKRELIERFIQENLPVIKDAESIESEFEKYWSVEQRKAFEKIVDEEKLSSEKAEKLIEDYLFAEREPLRDEVLELIEGEKPTILERKKTGDRILKRVLSFVETFINGMNGN
;
A
#
# COMPACT_ATOMS: atom_id res chain seq x y z
N MET A 1 9.39 -12.83 36.14
CA MET A 1 8.32 -11.83 36.40
C MET A 1 6.99 -12.51 36.18
N ALA A 2 6.04 -12.40 37.09
CA ALA A 2 4.71 -13.02 36.93
C ALA A 2 4.04 -12.49 35.64
N LYS A 3 3.48 -13.40 34.81
CA LYS A 3 2.74 -13.02 33.61
C LYS A 3 1.54 -12.16 34.04
N GLN A 4 1.47 -10.90 33.67
CA GLN A 4 0.31 -10.04 33.93
C GLN A 4 -0.87 -10.56 33.13
N SER A 5 -1.97 -10.89 33.78
CA SER A 5 -3.18 -11.36 33.10
C SER A 5 -3.84 -10.25 32.28
N GLU A 6 -4.58 -10.59 31.23
CA GLU A 6 -5.37 -9.64 30.45
C GLU A 6 -6.34 -8.85 31.32
N GLN A 7 -6.96 -9.51 32.31
CA GLN A 7 -7.89 -8.88 33.23
C GLN A 7 -7.27 -7.77 34.07
N ILE A 8 -6.05 -7.97 34.59
CA ILE A 8 -5.37 -6.93 35.39
C ILE A 8 -5.05 -5.72 34.49
N LEU A 9 -4.62 -5.97 33.25
CA LEU A 9 -4.35 -4.90 32.30
C LEU A 9 -5.61 -4.10 31.97
N GLU A 10 -6.74 -4.79 31.76
CA GLU A 10 -8.06 -4.20 31.52
C GLU A 10 -8.50 -3.30 32.69
N GLU A 11 -8.44 -3.83 33.94
CA GLU A 11 -8.80 -3.06 35.14
C GLU A 11 -7.96 -1.80 35.31
N GLN A 12 -6.64 -1.90 35.09
CA GLN A 12 -5.74 -0.74 35.16
C GLN A 12 -6.05 0.29 34.07
N LEU A 13 -6.35 -0.13 32.85
CA LEU A 13 -6.73 0.75 31.75
C LEU A 13 -8.04 1.50 32.08
N ILE A 14 -9.05 0.81 32.61
CA ILE A 14 -10.32 1.44 33.00
C ILE A 14 -10.10 2.51 34.06
N VAL A 15 -9.30 2.21 35.10
CA VAL A 15 -8.97 3.18 36.15
C VAL A 15 -8.29 4.43 35.55
N GLN A 16 -7.40 4.25 34.58
CA GLN A 16 -6.74 5.38 33.92
C GLN A 16 -7.73 6.19 33.05
N LEU A 17 -8.59 5.53 32.29
CA LEU A 17 -9.64 6.19 31.50
C LEU A 17 -10.60 7.02 32.37
N ILE A 18 -10.98 6.49 33.52
CA ILE A 18 -11.80 7.24 34.50
C ILE A 18 -11.07 8.51 34.98
N LYS A 19 -9.77 8.43 35.27
CA LYS A 19 -8.95 9.61 35.64
C LYS A 19 -8.88 10.67 34.54
N LEU A 20 -8.92 10.24 33.27
CA LEU A 20 -8.95 11.14 32.11
C LEU A 20 -10.33 11.76 31.85
N GLY A 21 -11.39 11.35 32.59
CA GLY A 21 -12.72 11.96 32.48
C GLY A 21 -13.78 11.08 31.80
N TYR A 22 -13.47 9.83 31.49
CA TYR A 22 -14.50 8.87 31.02
C TYR A 22 -15.41 8.43 32.16
N LYS A 23 -16.71 8.39 31.91
CA LYS A 23 -17.67 7.79 32.85
C LYS A 23 -17.73 6.29 32.63
N HIS A 24 -17.28 5.50 33.60
CA HIS A 24 -17.47 4.06 33.57
C HIS A 24 -18.93 3.69 33.77
N ILE A 25 -19.49 2.89 32.87
CA ILE A 25 -20.84 2.38 32.95
C ILE A 25 -20.81 0.85 32.80
N GLN A 26 -21.72 0.18 33.51
CA GLN A 26 -21.86 -1.27 33.38
C GLN A 26 -23.00 -1.57 32.40
N VAL A 27 -22.70 -2.27 31.34
CA VAL A 27 -23.64 -2.67 30.31
C VAL A 27 -23.29 -4.11 29.92
N ALA A 28 -24.20 -5.04 30.23
CA ALA A 28 -23.93 -6.44 29.99
C ALA A 28 -24.23 -6.90 28.55
N ASP A 29 -25.19 -6.23 27.90
CA ASP A 29 -25.74 -6.65 26.61
C ASP A 29 -26.11 -5.45 25.71
N GLU A 30 -26.58 -5.77 24.52
CA GLU A 30 -27.01 -4.81 23.52
C GLU A 30 -28.20 -3.95 23.95
N LYS A 31 -29.14 -4.50 24.69
CA LYS A 31 -30.32 -3.72 25.18
C LYS A 31 -29.89 -2.58 26.09
N GLY A 32 -28.93 -2.86 26.96
CA GLY A 32 -28.33 -1.85 27.82
C GLY A 32 -27.59 -0.76 27.00
N LEU A 33 -26.89 -1.16 25.93
CA LEU A 33 -26.25 -0.18 25.01
C LEU A 33 -27.28 0.71 24.33
N LEU A 34 -28.38 0.15 23.82
CA LEU A 34 -29.45 0.92 23.16
C LEU A 34 -30.13 1.90 24.13
N SER A 35 -30.42 1.48 25.36
CA SER A 35 -31.00 2.35 26.39
C SER A 35 -30.04 3.49 26.75
N ASN A 36 -28.74 3.21 26.88
CA ASN A 36 -27.72 4.22 27.09
C ASN A 36 -27.60 5.17 25.88
N LEU A 37 -27.65 4.65 24.65
CA LEU A 37 -27.59 5.47 23.43
C LEU A 37 -28.75 6.48 23.41
N LYS A 38 -30.00 6.05 23.68
CA LYS A 38 -31.15 6.95 23.76
C LYS A 38 -30.89 8.08 24.73
N ALA A 39 -30.51 7.74 25.96
CA ALA A 39 -30.27 8.74 27.02
C ALA A 39 -29.12 9.72 26.68
N GLN A 40 -28.05 9.24 26.03
CA GLN A 40 -26.95 10.10 25.63
C GLN A 40 -27.31 11.00 24.44
N LEU A 41 -28.08 10.51 23.45
CA LEU A 41 -28.56 11.33 22.33
C LEU A 41 -29.52 12.42 22.81
N GLU A 42 -30.44 12.11 23.73
CA GLU A 42 -31.32 13.09 24.35
C GLU A 42 -30.54 14.18 25.08
N LYS A 43 -29.53 13.77 25.88
CA LYS A 43 -28.66 14.69 26.60
C LYS A 43 -27.84 15.58 25.68
N HIS A 44 -27.22 14.98 24.63
CA HIS A 44 -26.34 15.67 23.69
C HIS A 44 -27.09 16.73 22.87
N ASN A 45 -28.26 16.36 22.37
CA ASN A 45 -29.07 17.24 21.52
C ASN A 45 -30.11 18.09 22.32
N GLN A 46 -30.19 17.95 23.66
CA GLN A 46 -31.16 18.61 24.52
C GLN A 46 -32.60 18.38 24.07
N ILE A 47 -32.93 17.14 23.72
CA ILE A 47 -34.25 16.71 23.24
C ILE A 47 -34.78 15.58 24.11
N GLN A 48 -36.08 15.25 23.95
CA GLN A 48 -36.69 14.04 24.44
C GLN A 48 -37.26 13.27 23.27
N LEU A 49 -37.07 11.94 23.25
CA LEU A 49 -37.47 11.04 22.19
C LEU A 49 -38.54 10.06 22.71
N SER A 50 -39.62 9.93 21.98
CA SER A 50 -40.53 8.79 22.16
C SER A 50 -39.85 7.48 21.75
N GLU A 51 -40.45 6.33 22.12
CA GLU A 51 -39.94 5.02 21.65
C GLU A 51 -40.02 4.92 20.12
N THR A 52 -41.11 5.38 19.51
CA THR A 52 -41.30 5.39 18.06
C THR A 52 -40.32 6.30 17.34
N GLU A 53 -39.99 7.45 17.92
CA GLU A 53 -38.97 8.37 17.37
C GLU A 53 -37.57 7.75 17.47
N PHE A 54 -37.27 7.06 18.57
CA PHE A 54 -36.00 6.35 18.74
C PHE A 54 -35.88 5.17 17.78
N ASP A 55 -36.97 4.42 17.54
CA ASP A 55 -36.99 3.37 16.52
C ASP A 55 -36.69 3.90 15.09
N LYS A 56 -37.20 5.11 14.76
CA LYS A 56 -36.85 5.78 13.49
C LYS A 56 -35.35 6.08 13.44
N ILE A 57 -34.71 6.52 14.53
CA ILE A 57 -33.26 6.75 14.62
C ILE A 57 -32.50 5.41 14.49
N LEU A 58 -32.93 4.33 15.15
CA LEU A 58 -32.31 3.02 15.01
C LEU A 58 -32.39 2.49 13.58
N ASN A 59 -33.52 2.69 12.90
CA ASN A 59 -33.66 2.35 11.48
C ASN A 59 -32.69 3.13 10.58
N LEU A 60 -32.40 4.41 10.91
CA LEU A 60 -31.36 5.20 10.24
C LEU A 60 -29.96 4.61 10.49
N LEU A 61 -29.66 4.28 11.75
CA LEU A 61 -28.36 3.70 12.16
C LEU A 61 -28.10 2.31 11.57
N ASN A 62 -29.15 1.53 11.30
CA ASN A 62 -29.00 0.19 10.74
C ASN A 62 -28.75 0.16 9.23
N LYS A 63 -28.82 1.30 8.55
CA LYS A 63 -28.62 1.37 7.09
C LYS A 63 -27.15 1.55 6.72
N GLY A 64 -26.77 0.94 5.61
CA GLY A 64 -25.50 1.19 4.92
C GLY A 64 -24.29 0.45 5.50
N SER A 65 -23.21 0.55 4.77
CA SER A 65 -21.88 0.00 5.08
C SER A 65 -21.19 0.80 6.19
N VAL A 66 -20.06 0.29 6.72
CA VAL A 66 -19.20 1.02 7.68
C VAL A 66 -18.82 2.41 7.16
N PHE A 67 -18.58 2.53 5.86
CA PHE A 67 -18.26 3.82 5.22
C PHE A 67 -19.43 4.81 5.30
N GLU A 68 -20.64 4.37 4.95
CA GLU A 68 -21.85 5.21 5.01
C GLU A 68 -22.22 5.56 6.45
N LYS A 69 -22.10 4.61 7.38
CA LYS A 69 -22.25 4.85 8.81
C LYS A 69 -21.25 5.92 9.31
N SER A 70 -20.00 5.88 8.83
CA SER A 70 -19.00 6.92 9.13
C SER A 70 -19.38 8.29 8.57
N LYS A 71 -20.09 8.38 7.44
CA LYS A 71 -20.67 9.64 6.93
C LYS A 71 -21.82 10.13 7.80
N ILE A 72 -22.76 9.24 8.13
CA ILE A 72 -23.93 9.54 8.96
C ILE A 72 -23.51 10.17 10.29
N LEU A 73 -22.46 9.64 10.93
CA LEU A 73 -21.92 10.19 12.19
C LEU A 73 -21.55 11.67 12.13
N ARG A 74 -21.14 12.17 10.97
CA ARG A 74 -20.55 13.50 10.77
C ARG A 74 -21.53 14.51 10.16
N GLN A 75 -22.76 14.07 9.88
CA GLN A 75 -23.78 14.87 9.23
C GLN A 75 -24.93 15.13 10.21
N LYS A 76 -25.52 16.33 10.16
CA LYS A 76 -26.80 16.59 10.82
C LYS A 76 -27.89 15.72 10.20
N GLN A 77 -28.66 15.07 11.02
CA GLN A 77 -29.74 14.18 10.65
C GLN A 77 -31.09 14.80 10.97
N HIS A 78 -32.16 14.25 10.40
CA HIS A 78 -33.52 14.65 10.76
C HIS A 78 -34.46 13.44 10.74
N ILE A 79 -35.46 13.49 11.60
CA ILE A 79 -36.61 12.57 11.60
C ILE A 79 -37.90 13.39 11.68
N VAL A 80 -38.98 12.80 11.18
CA VAL A 80 -40.33 13.35 11.40
C VAL A 80 -40.81 12.84 12.76
N ARG A 81 -41.14 13.74 13.67
CA ARG A 81 -41.69 13.48 14.99
C ARG A 81 -43.06 12.84 14.92
N ASP A 82 -43.55 12.35 16.04
CA ASP A 82 -44.90 11.76 16.12
C ASP A 82 -46.00 12.81 15.97
N ASN A 83 -45.72 14.09 16.23
CA ASN A 83 -46.61 15.23 15.98
C ASN A 83 -46.52 15.83 14.55
N GLY A 84 -45.67 15.27 13.68
CA GLY A 84 -45.50 15.70 12.28
C GLY A 84 -44.40 16.77 12.06
N ASP A 85 -43.78 17.30 13.10
CA ASP A 85 -42.68 18.27 12.98
C ASP A 85 -41.37 17.58 12.56
N ASN A 86 -40.44 18.34 11.96
CA ASN A 86 -39.10 17.87 11.70
C ASN A 86 -38.20 18.11 12.94
N LEU A 87 -37.58 17.03 13.43
CA LEU A 87 -36.55 17.07 14.48
C LEU A 87 -35.17 16.93 13.83
N TYR A 88 -34.33 17.95 13.96
CA TYR A 88 -32.92 17.92 13.56
C TYR A 88 -32.06 17.57 14.76
N PHE A 89 -31.09 16.67 14.54
CA PHE A 89 -30.17 16.21 15.58
C PHE A 89 -28.82 15.82 15.00
N GLU A 90 -27.81 15.68 15.84
CA GLU A 90 -26.48 15.21 15.47
C GLU A 90 -26.02 14.07 16.38
N PHE A 91 -25.25 13.13 15.79
CA PHE A 91 -24.65 12.07 16.57
C PHE A 91 -23.35 12.52 17.25
N LEU A 92 -22.60 13.42 16.62
CA LEU A 92 -21.33 13.97 17.09
C LEU A 92 -21.29 15.47 16.84
N ASN A 93 -20.82 16.21 17.84
CA ASN A 93 -20.42 17.59 17.63
C ASN A 93 -19.05 17.61 16.95
N THR A 94 -19.02 17.85 15.65
CA THR A 94 -17.80 17.85 14.84
C THR A 94 -17.04 19.16 14.83
N GLU A 95 -17.70 20.26 15.27
CA GLU A 95 -17.08 21.59 15.39
C GLU A 95 -16.44 21.78 16.76
N HIS A 96 -17.17 21.41 17.83
CA HIS A 96 -16.73 21.51 19.23
C HIS A 96 -16.59 20.11 19.84
N TRP A 97 -15.69 19.29 19.26
CA TRP A 97 -15.53 17.87 19.58
C TRP A 97 -15.25 17.56 21.05
N CYS A 98 -14.70 18.49 21.85
CA CYS A 98 -14.51 18.34 23.30
C CYS A 98 -15.82 18.40 24.10
N GLN A 99 -16.93 18.82 23.50
CA GLN A 99 -18.25 18.91 24.18
C GLN A 99 -19.05 17.59 24.07
N ASN A 100 -18.55 16.59 23.37
CA ASN A 100 -19.16 15.26 23.32
C ASN A 100 -19.13 14.60 24.71
N GLN A 101 -19.99 13.62 24.93
CA GLN A 101 -20.05 12.85 26.18
C GLN A 101 -19.21 11.58 26.06
N TYR A 102 -18.37 11.30 27.04
CA TYR A 102 -17.40 10.21 27.02
C TYR A 102 -17.71 9.16 28.08
N GLN A 103 -17.82 7.90 27.66
CA GLN A 103 -18.06 6.77 28.54
C GLN A 103 -17.15 5.62 28.18
N VAL A 104 -16.86 4.76 29.15
CA VAL A 104 -16.14 3.49 28.94
C VAL A 104 -17.00 2.34 29.46
N VAL A 105 -17.07 1.27 28.65
CA VAL A 105 -17.69 0.00 29.02
C VAL A 105 -16.68 -1.12 28.75
N ASN A 106 -16.79 -2.20 29.49
CA ASN A 106 -15.97 -3.39 29.29
C ASN A 106 -16.82 -4.66 29.36
N GLN A 107 -16.26 -5.74 28.76
CA GLN A 107 -16.84 -7.09 28.79
C GLN A 107 -18.26 -7.18 28.25
N VAL A 108 -18.60 -6.32 27.27
CA VAL A 108 -19.91 -6.36 26.61
C VAL A 108 -20.02 -7.64 25.79
N THR A 109 -21.05 -8.41 26.07
CA THR A 109 -21.32 -9.65 25.35
C THR A 109 -22.25 -9.40 24.17
N GLN A 110 -21.86 -9.89 23.00
CA GLN A 110 -22.68 -9.86 21.79
C GLN A 110 -22.83 -11.27 21.22
N GLU A 111 -24.08 -11.68 20.98
CA GLU A 111 -24.41 -12.97 20.38
C GLU A 111 -24.55 -12.83 18.87
N GLY A 112 -23.64 -13.47 18.12
CA GLY A 112 -23.66 -13.60 16.66
C GLY A 112 -23.58 -15.06 16.25
N LYS A 113 -22.72 -15.40 15.30
CA LYS A 113 -22.36 -16.79 14.98
C LYS A 113 -21.68 -17.47 16.18
N TYR A 114 -20.90 -16.69 16.93
CA TYR A 114 -20.23 -17.04 18.16
C TYR A 114 -20.63 -16.05 19.25
N LYS A 115 -20.55 -16.44 20.50
CA LYS A 115 -20.69 -15.55 21.64
C LYS A 115 -19.34 -14.86 21.86
N ASN A 116 -19.26 -13.58 21.50
CA ASN A 116 -18.05 -12.76 21.65
C ASN A 116 -18.20 -11.81 22.81
N ARG A 117 -17.09 -11.59 23.51
CA ARG A 117 -16.99 -10.64 24.62
C ARG A 117 -15.88 -9.66 24.30
N TYR A 118 -16.22 -8.38 24.23
CA TYR A 118 -15.32 -7.29 23.87
C TYR A 118 -14.63 -6.72 25.11
N ASP A 119 -13.30 -6.56 25.06
CA ASP A 119 -12.53 -6.17 26.25
C ASP A 119 -12.92 -4.79 26.74
N VAL A 120 -12.55 -3.71 26.01
CA VAL A 120 -12.87 -2.34 26.39
C VAL A 120 -13.41 -1.57 25.19
N THR A 121 -14.54 -0.89 25.38
CA THR A 121 -15.15 -0.04 24.34
C THR A 121 -15.31 1.40 24.86
N LEU A 122 -14.88 2.37 24.08
CA LEU A 122 -15.15 3.78 24.36
C LEU A 122 -16.41 4.22 23.63
N LEU A 123 -17.36 4.75 24.37
CA LEU A 123 -18.59 5.30 23.82
C LEU A 123 -18.47 6.83 23.76
N ILE A 124 -18.83 7.41 22.64
CA ILE A 124 -18.98 8.86 22.48
C ILE A 124 -20.43 9.15 22.14
N ASN A 125 -21.10 9.94 22.94
CA ASN A 125 -22.56 10.19 22.88
C ASN A 125 -23.37 8.88 22.84
N GLY A 126 -22.90 7.84 23.55
CA GLY A 126 -23.53 6.53 23.61
C GLY A 126 -23.22 5.58 22.46
N LEU A 127 -22.54 6.01 21.40
CA LEU A 127 -22.13 5.17 20.26
C LEU A 127 -20.75 4.54 20.50
N PRO A 128 -20.53 3.24 20.19
CA PRO A 128 -19.24 2.57 20.29
C PRO A 128 -18.33 3.03 19.15
N LEU A 129 -17.43 4.00 19.43
CA LEU A 129 -16.58 4.57 18.41
C LEU A 129 -15.13 4.12 18.48
N VAL A 130 -14.65 3.60 19.62
CA VAL A 130 -13.33 2.99 19.74
C VAL A 130 -13.45 1.63 20.41
N GLN A 131 -12.89 0.61 19.80
CA GLN A 131 -12.76 -0.72 20.37
C GLN A 131 -11.29 -1.00 20.70
N ILE A 132 -11.02 -1.42 21.93
CA ILE A 132 -9.69 -1.78 22.43
C ILE A 132 -9.68 -3.27 22.71
N GLU A 133 -8.73 -3.98 22.11
CA GLU A 133 -8.52 -5.41 22.32
C GLU A 133 -7.17 -5.63 23.00
N LEU A 134 -7.19 -6.38 24.09
CA LEU A 134 -6.03 -6.61 24.95
C LEU A 134 -5.55 -8.06 24.82
N LYS A 135 -4.24 -8.24 24.92
CA LYS A 135 -3.61 -9.55 25.02
C LYS A 135 -2.64 -9.59 26.19
N ARG A 136 -2.39 -10.76 26.72
CA ARG A 136 -1.37 -10.95 27.74
C ARG A 136 0.02 -10.63 27.22
N ARG A 137 0.92 -10.19 28.07
CA ARG A 137 2.33 -9.98 27.71
C ARG A 137 2.95 -11.25 27.11
N GLY A 138 3.73 -11.07 26.06
CA GLY A 138 4.40 -12.16 25.32
C GLY A 138 3.62 -12.70 24.12
N LEU A 139 2.37 -12.25 23.90
CA LEU A 139 1.65 -12.49 22.66
C LEU A 139 1.90 -11.37 21.63
N GLU A 140 1.85 -11.71 20.36
CA GLU A 140 2.00 -10.73 19.29
C GLU A 140 0.73 -9.89 19.12
N LEU A 141 0.88 -8.63 18.73
CA LEU A 141 -0.28 -7.76 18.44
C LEU A 141 -1.11 -8.26 17.26
N LYS A 142 -0.52 -9.05 16.37
CA LYS A 142 -1.21 -9.65 15.22
C LYS A 142 -2.35 -10.57 15.66
N GLU A 143 -2.22 -11.22 16.81
CA GLU A 143 -3.29 -12.04 17.39
C GLU A 143 -4.52 -11.20 17.79
N ALA A 144 -4.32 -10.03 18.43
CA ALA A 144 -5.41 -9.10 18.74
C ALA A 144 -6.06 -8.55 17.45
N PHE A 145 -5.26 -8.27 16.43
CA PHE A 145 -5.75 -7.87 15.12
C PHE A 145 -6.62 -8.94 14.46
N ASN A 146 -6.19 -10.19 14.47
CA ASN A 146 -6.96 -11.33 13.96
C ASN A 146 -8.28 -11.53 14.73
N GLN A 147 -8.26 -11.33 16.04
CA GLN A 147 -9.45 -11.40 16.88
C GLN A 147 -10.49 -10.34 16.50
N ILE A 148 -10.06 -9.09 16.28
CA ILE A 148 -10.94 -8.02 15.78
C ILE A 148 -11.49 -8.36 14.39
N ASN A 149 -10.68 -8.90 13.49
CA ASN A 149 -11.14 -9.35 12.17
C ASN A 149 -12.21 -10.45 12.29
N ARG A 150 -12.07 -11.36 13.23
CA ARG A 150 -13.10 -12.36 13.54
C ARG A 150 -14.39 -11.71 14.04
N TYR A 151 -14.32 -10.70 14.92
CA TYR A 151 -15.49 -9.96 15.40
C TYR A 151 -16.21 -9.24 14.25
N GLN A 152 -15.48 -8.58 13.36
CA GLN A 152 -16.05 -7.91 12.19
C GLN A 152 -16.79 -8.89 11.26
N ARG A 153 -16.29 -10.12 11.10
CA ARG A 153 -16.93 -11.16 10.28
C ARG A 153 -18.19 -11.77 10.91
N HIS A 154 -18.21 -11.91 12.24
CA HIS A 154 -19.18 -12.79 12.89
C HIS A 154 -20.14 -12.10 13.87
N SER A 155 -19.77 -10.93 14.43
CA SER A 155 -20.57 -10.32 15.48
C SER A 155 -20.89 -8.83 15.31
N PHE A 156 -20.06 -8.04 14.66
CA PHE A 156 -20.33 -6.60 14.52
C PHE A 156 -21.55 -6.27 13.66
N SER A 157 -21.95 -7.16 12.77
CA SER A 157 -23.16 -7.04 11.94
C SER A 157 -24.39 -7.72 12.56
N ALA A 158 -24.25 -8.30 13.76
CA ALA A 158 -25.37 -8.94 14.43
C ALA A 158 -26.30 -7.91 15.07
N ASN A 159 -27.59 -8.24 15.15
CA ASN A 159 -28.65 -7.47 15.81
C ASN A 159 -28.76 -6.00 15.32
N SER A 160 -28.56 -5.00 16.20
CA SER A 160 -28.61 -3.56 15.87
C SER A 160 -27.36 -3.04 15.16
N ALA A 161 -26.36 -3.88 14.93
CA ALA A 161 -25.11 -3.55 14.24
C ALA A 161 -24.38 -2.27 14.76
N LEU A 162 -24.55 -1.92 16.04
CA LEU A 162 -23.94 -0.72 16.63
C LEU A 162 -22.41 -0.73 16.55
N TYR A 163 -21.76 -1.90 16.69
CA TYR A 163 -20.30 -2.01 16.60
C TYR A 163 -19.74 -1.75 15.20
N GLN A 164 -20.57 -1.68 14.15
CA GLN A 164 -20.13 -1.19 12.84
C GLN A 164 -19.81 0.31 12.85
N TYR A 165 -20.23 1.03 13.90
CA TYR A 165 -19.91 2.46 14.09
C TYR A 165 -18.50 2.69 14.65
N VAL A 166 -17.82 1.67 15.14
CA VAL A 166 -16.43 1.78 15.57
C VAL A 166 -15.62 2.44 14.45
N GLN A 167 -14.90 3.52 14.78
CA GLN A 167 -14.07 4.29 13.85
C GLN A 167 -12.61 3.92 13.95
N ILE A 168 -12.16 3.60 15.17
CA ILE A 168 -10.76 3.31 15.49
C ILE A 168 -10.70 2.04 16.32
N PHE A 169 -9.82 1.13 15.91
CA PHE A 169 -9.41 -0.01 16.70
C PHE A 169 -8.08 0.27 17.38
N VAL A 170 -7.92 -0.21 18.60
CA VAL A 170 -6.68 -0.21 19.37
C VAL A 170 -6.38 -1.64 19.79
N ILE A 171 -5.16 -2.09 19.54
CA ILE A 171 -4.66 -3.42 19.92
C ILE A 171 -3.45 -3.27 20.82
N SER A 172 -3.42 -4.02 21.95
CA SER A 172 -2.32 -3.91 22.90
C SER A 172 -2.02 -5.24 23.61
N ASN A 173 -0.74 -5.47 23.89
CA ASN A 173 -0.27 -6.53 24.81
C ASN A 173 0.35 -5.95 26.10
N GLY A 174 0.02 -4.70 26.42
CA GLY A 174 0.53 -3.97 27.56
C GLY A 174 1.90 -3.32 27.34
N VAL A 175 2.73 -3.87 26.47
CA VAL A 175 4.08 -3.35 26.12
C VAL A 175 4.04 -2.58 24.82
N ASN A 176 3.37 -3.15 23.82
CA ASN A 176 3.19 -2.55 22.50
C ASN A 176 1.70 -2.26 22.27
N THR A 177 1.42 -1.11 21.68
CA THR A 177 0.06 -0.66 21.35
C THR A 177 0.06 -0.05 19.97
N LYS A 178 -0.85 -0.52 19.12
CA LYS A 178 -1.09 0.02 17.77
C LYS A 178 -2.55 0.41 17.62
N TYR A 179 -2.83 1.32 16.68
CA TYR A 179 -4.19 1.71 16.32
C TYR A 179 -4.38 1.69 14.80
N TYR A 180 -5.63 1.57 14.36
CA TYR A 180 -6.00 1.61 12.94
C TYR A 180 -7.49 1.92 12.76
N ALA A 181 -7.89 2.32 11.54
CA ALA A 181 -9.28 2.61 11.23
C ALA A 181 -10.11 1.34 11.02
N ASN A 182 -11.43 1.45 11.11
CA ASN A 182 -12.36 0.38 10.76
C ASN A 182 -12.43 0.21 9.23
N ASN A 183 -11.32 -0.24 8.66
CA ASN A 183 -11.15 -0.51 7.24
C ASN A 183 -10.98 -2.02 7.05
N ARG A 184 -11.93 -2.66 6.34
CA ARG A 184 -11.92 -4.11 6.09
C ARG A 184 -10.74 -4.58 5.24
N ASN A 185 -10.19 -3.68 4.41
CA ASN A 185 -9.10 -3.98 3.48
C ASN A 185 -7.72 -3.68 4.09
N GLN A 186 -7.63 -3.51 5.40
CA GLN A 186 -6.39 -3.15 6.09
C GLN A 186 -5.65 -4.40 6.57
N SER A 187 -4.40 -4.58 6.16
CA SER A 187 -3.51 -5.60 6.68
C SER A 187 -2.90 -5.17 8.03
N PHE A 188 -2.36 -6.14 8.79
CA PHE A 188 -1.66 -5.84 10.05
C PHE A 188 -0.49 -4.86 9.87
N LYS A 189 0.23 -4.92 8.73
CA LYS A 189 1.31 -3.97 8.40
C LYS A 189 0.84 -2.52 8.22
N GLN A 190 -0.46 -2.30 8.13
CA GLN A 190 -1.07 -0.96 8.06
C GLN A 190 -1.63 -0.51 9.41
N THR A 191 -1.24 -1.13 10.52
CA THR A 191 -1.51 -0.67 11.87
C THR A 191 -0.37 0.23 12.37
N PHE A 192 -0.66 1.23 13.21
CA PHE A 192 0.28 2.29 13.52
C PHE A 192 0.56 2.40 15.01
N TYR A 193 1.83 2.62 15.37
CA TYR A 193 2.19 3.10 16.70
C TYR A 193 1.84 4.58 16.83
N TRP A 194 1.35 5.00 17.98
CA TRP A 194 1.25 6.42 18.30
C TRP A 194 2.60 6.97 18.75
N THR A 195 2.90 8.23 18.41
CA THR A 195 4.16 8.89 18.75
C THR A 195 3.90 10.27 19.35
N ASP A 196 4.93 10.87 19.94
CA ASP A 196 4.94 12.31 20.18
C ASP A 196 5.31 13.10 18.91
N VAL A 197 5.43 14.42 19.04
CA VAL A 197 5.77 15.35 17.93
C VAL A 197 7.18 15.12 17.38
N GLU A 198 8.07 14.52 18.16
CA GLU A 198 9.46 14.19 17.79
C GLU A 198 9.60 12.78 17.21
N ASN A 199 8.49 12.11 16.89
CA ASN A 199 8.39 10.74 16.39
C ASN A 199 8.86 9.66 17.39
N LYS A 200 8.89 9.96 18.70
CA LYS A 200 9.16 8.96 19.72
C LYS A 200 7.92 8.15 20.01
N ARG A 201 8.00 6.83 19.87
CA ARG A 201 6.87 5.92 20.08
C ARG A 201 6.38 5.91 21.53
N LEU A 202 5.06 5.96 21.69
CA LEU A 202 4.34 5.79 22.95
C LEU A 202 3.67 4.40 22.94
N THR A 203 4.45 3.37 23.19
CA THR A 203 4.04 1.98 22.96
C THR A 203 3.25 1.36 24.12
N ASN A 204 3.55 1.74 25.36
CA ASN A 204 2.88 1.17 26.52
C ASN A 204 1.47 1.78 26.69
N ILE A 205 0.45 0.92 26.76
CA ILE A 205 -0.94 1.39 26.84
C ILE A 205 -1.21 2.19 28.11
N LEU A 206 -0.62 1.79 29.26
CA LEU A 206 -0.82 2.47 30.55
C LEU A 206 0.11 3.68 30.75
N ASN A 207 1.24 3.75 30.01
CA ASN A 207 2.21 4.82 30.13
C ASN A 207 2.42 5.53 28.80
N GLY A 208 1.74 6.66 28.62
CA GLY A 208 1.92 7.55 27.48
C GLY A 208 0.88 7.38 26.38
N PHE A 209 0.54 6.13 25.92
CA PHE A 209 -0.46 5.95 24.87
C PHE A 209 -1.84 6.44 25.31
N THR A 210 -2.36 5.94 26.42
CA THR A 210 -3.71 6.32 26.90
C THR A 210 -3.80 7.80 27.24
N ASP A 211 -2.80 8.35 27.94
CA ASP A 211 -2.78 9.76 28.30
C ASP A 211 -2.71 10.71 27.11
N SER A 212 -2.09 10.27 26.00
CA SER A 212 -1.93 11.09 24.79
C SER A 212 -3.00 10.80 23.74
N PHE A 213 -3.21 9.52 23.35
CA PHE A 213 -4.09 9.16 22.23
C PHE A 213 -5.55 9.01 22.64
N LEU A 214 -5.82 8.43 23.83
CA LEU A 214 -7.19 8.20 24.32
C LEU A 214 -7.72 9.33 25.22
N GLU A 215 -6.97 10.45 25.36
CA GLU A 215 -7.51 11.65 26.00
C GLU A 215 -8.84 12.03 25.31
N PRO A 216 -9.92 12.32 26.06
CA PRO A 216 -11.27 12.51 25.50
C PRO A 216 -11.36 13.50 24.35
N CYS A 217 -10.76 14.68 24.53
CA CYS A 217 -10.78 15.74 23.50
C CYS A 217 -9.94 15.35 22.28
N HIS A 218 -8.80 14.67 22.50
CA HIS A 218 -7.93 14.21 21.43
C HIS A 218 -8.58 13.10 20.59
N ILE A 219 -9.09 12.05 21.21
CA ILE A 219 -9.72 10.93 20.46
C ILE A 219 -10.97 11.41 19.70
N SER A 220 -11.76 12.30 20.30
CA SER A 220 -12.89 12.92 19.63
C SER A 220 -12.44 13.76 18.43
N LYS A 221 -11.37 14.54 18.57
CA LYS A 221 -10.75 15.30 17.48
C LYS A 221 -10.28 14.39 16.36
N MET A 222 -9.62 13.25 16.69
CA MET A 222 -9.19 12.25 15.71
C MET A 222 -10.40 11.72 14.92
N ILE A 223 -11.47 11.35 15.59
CA ILE A 223 -12.67 10.80 14.96
C ILE A 223 -13.40 11.88 14.14
N CYS A 224 -13.66 13.05 14.68
CA CYS A 224 -14.44 14.09 14.01
C CYS A 224 -13.71 14.72 12.84
N LYS A 225 -12.38 14.91 12.96
CA LYS A 225 -11.61 15.76 12.04
C LYS A 225 -10.56 15.01 11.23
N TYR A 226 -9.92 13.94 11.78
CA TYR A 226 -8.76 13.29 11.17
C TYR A 226 -9.01 11.90 10.57
N ILE A 227 -10.23 11.38 10.66
CA ILE A 227 -10.66 10.29 9.78
C ILE A 227 -10.81 10.86 8.36
N VAL A 228 -10.27 10.15 7.37
CA VAL A 228 -10.43 10.43 5.94
C VAL A 228 -11.33 9.35 5.35
N LEU A 229 -12.43 9.77 4.73
CA LEU A 229 -13.35 8.86 4.05
C LEU A 229 -12.91 8.75 2.58
N ASN A 230 -12.41 7.59 2.19
CA ASN A 230 -12.01 7.35 0.81
C ASN A 230 -13.23 6.94 -0.01
N GLU A 231 -13.68 7.84 -0.89
CA GLU A 231 -14.89 7.66 -1.70
C GLU A 231 -14.74 6.61 -2.80
N ALA A 232 -13.53 6.45 -3.36
CA ALA A 232 -13.29 5.49 -4.42
C ALA A 232 -13.30 4.04 -3.91
N TYR A 233 -12.72 3.81 -2.72
CA TYR A 233 -12.63 2.47 -2.12
C TYR A 233 -13.71 2.22 -1.06
N LYS A 234 -14.54 3.23 -0.75
CA LYS A 234 -15.59 3.17 0.29
C LYS A 234 -15.08 2.71 1.66
N ILE A 235 -13.93 3.23 2.07
CA ILE A 235 -13.25 2.89 3.33
C ILE A 235 -12.94 4.12 4.18
N PRO A 236 -13.04 4.06 5.51
CA PRO A 236 -12.46 5.03 6.41
C PRO A 236 -10.96 4.79 6.60
N MET A 237 -10.19 5.87 6.71
CA MET A 237 -8.75 5.87 6.96
C MET A 237 -8.45 6.82 8.12
N VAL A 238 -7.48 6.47 8.98
CA VAL A 238 -7.01 7.33 10.06
C VAL A 238 -5.58 7.81 9.77
N LEU A 239 -5.27 9.07 10.09
CA LEU A 239 -3.92 9.60 9.91
C LEU A 239 -2.93 8.92 10.86
N ARG A 240 -1.71 8.74 10.37
CA ARG A 240 -0.54 8.36 11.18
C ARG A 240 -0.08 9.54 12.04
N PRO A 241 0.65 9.31 13.16
CA PRO A 241 1.01 10.40 14.08
C PRO A 241 1.73 11.57 13.40
N TYR A 242 2.80 11.28 12.64
CA TYR A 242 3.55 12.32 11.94
C TYR A 242 2.71 13.09 10.91
N GLN A 243 1.70 12.45 10.29
CA GLN A 243 0.76 13.12 9.40
C GLN A 243 -0.15 14.07 10.19
N PHE A 244 -0.65 13.61 11.35
CA PHE A 244 -1.45 14.42 12.26
C PHE A 244 -0.66 15.67 12.72
N TYR A 245 0.56 15.49 13.24
CA TYR A 245 1.38 16.61 13.72
C TYR A 245 1.77 17.56 12.58
N ALA A 246 2.08 17.06 11.39
CA ALA A 246 2.38 17.90 10.23
C ALA A 246 1.17 18.75 9.82
N VAL A 247 -0.05 18.17 9.80
CA VAL A 247 -1.28 18.92 9.49
C VAL A 247 -1.59 19.94 10.57
N GLU A 248 -1.45 19.60 11.85
CA GLU A 248 -1.65 20.54 12.95
C GLU A 248 -0.66 21.71 12.91
N ALA A 249 0.63 21.43 12.68
CA ALA A 249 1.66 22.48 12.57
C ALA A 249 1.40 23.43 11.40
N LEU A 250 0.92 22.89 10.26
CA LEU A 250 0.57 23.70 9.10
C LEU A 250 -0.67 24.57 9.37
N ILE A 251 -1.71 24.02 10.01
CA ILE A 251 -2.92 24.77 10.39
C ILE A 251 -2.58 25.87 11.39
N ASP A 252 -1.77 25.55 12.40
CA ASP A 252 -1.31 26.51 13.39
C ASP A 252 -0.54 27.66 12.72
N ARG A 253 0.37 27.35 11.80
CA ARG A 253 1.12 28.34 11.03
C ARG A 253 0.19 29.27 10.23
N VAL A 254 -0.86 28.72 9.59
CA VAL A 254 -1.83 29.53 8.83
C VAL A 254 -2.69 30.38 9.76
N LYS A 255 -3.07 29.89 10.94
CA LYS A 255 -3.88 30.66 11.89
C LYS A 255 -3.12 31.80 12.56
N ASN A 256 -1.87 31.55 12.94
CA ASN A 256 -1.14 32.42 13.89
C ASN A 256 0.05 33.15 13.24
N SER A 257 0.32 32.97 11.95
CA SER A 257 1.46 33.57 11.26
C SER A 257 1.21 33.78 9.77
N THR A 258 1.94 34.70 9.16
CA THR A 258 2.01 34.90 7.70
C THR A 258 3.27 34.26 7.08
N LYS A 259 4.17 33.70 7.92
CA LYS A 259 5.38 33.04 7.43
C LYS A 259 5.06 31.76 6.67
N ASN A 260 5.88 31.45 5.70
CA ASN A 260 5.85 30.18 4.97
C ASN A 260 6.29 29.00 5.87
N GLY A 261 6.30 27.80 5.31
CA GLY A 261 6.82 26.61 5.98
C GLY A 261 6.99 25.44 5.04
N TYR A 262 7.74 24.42 5.47
CA TYR A 262 7.80 23.16 4.72
C TYR A 262 7.71 21.95 5.64
N ILE A 263 7.24 20.86 5.06
CA ILE A 263 7.13 19.54 5.67
C ILE A 263 8.18 18.63 5.05
N TRP A 264 9.06 18.11 5.88
CA TRP A 264 10.07 17.15 5.46
C TRP A 264 9.64 15.74 5.82
N HIS A 265 8.94 15.10 4.91
CA HIS A 265 8.48 13.72 5.05
C HIS A 265 9.09 12.85 3.96
N THR A 266 9.75 11.75 4.34
CA THR A 266 10.42 10.83 3.41
C THR A 266 9.49 10.33 2.31
N THR A 267 10.07 9.85 1.23
CA THR A 267 9.30 9.21 0.15
C THR A 267 8.60 7.96 0.69
N GLY A 268 7.30 7.78 0.36
CA GLY A 268 6.52 6.65 0.85
C GLY A 268 5.76 6.89 2.15
N SER A 269 5.94 8.04 2.77
CA SER A 269 5.24 8.40 4.01
C SER A 269 3.76 8.80 3.81
N GLY A 270 3.23 8.82 2.58
CA GLY A 270 1.86 9.26 2.31
C GLY A 270 1.69 10.77 2.34
N LYS A 271 2.65 11.53 1.77
CA LYS A 271 2.59 13.00 1.63
C LYS A 271 1.28 13.47 0.99
N THR A 272 0.78 12.77 -0.03
CA THR A 272 -0.48 13.09 -0.73
C THR A 272 -1.68 13.09 0.21
N LEU A 273 -1.81 12.09 1.09
CA LEU A 273 -2.88 12.04 2.09
C LEU A 273 -2.74 13.18 3.11
N THR A 274 -1.52 13.47 3.55
CA THR A 274 -1.23 14.56 4.50
C THR A 274 -1.61 15.91 3.91
N SER A 275 -1.18 16.19 2.68
CA SER A 275 -1.46 17.44 1.97
C SER A 275 -2.94 17.60 1.60
N PHE A 276 -3.61 16.51 1.20
CA PHE A 276 -5.05 16.49 1.00
C PHE A 276 -5.80 16.90 2.29
N LYS A 277 -5.46 16.24 3.41
CA LYS A 277 -6.14 16.52 4.70
C LYS A 277 -5.87 17.94 5.18
N ALA A 278 -4.64 18.43 5.03
CA ALA A 278 -4.30 19.83 5.29
C ALA A 278 -5.14 20.77 4.42
N SER A 279 -5.21 20.53 3.11
CA SER A 279 -6.01 21.33 2.17
C SER A 279 -7.49 21.35 2.55
N GLN A 280 -8.06 20.18 2.89
CA GLN A 280 -9.47 20.05 3.30
C GLN A 280 -9.78 20.89 4.53
N ILE A 281 -8.89 20.91 5.54
CA ILE A 281 -9.09 21.68 6.75
C ILE A 281 -8.87 23.18 6.49
N LEU A 282 -7.85 23.55 5.71
CA LEU A 282 -7.56 24.94 5.37
C LEU A 282 -8.70 25.62 4.62
N MET A 283 -9.39 24.90 3.71
CA MET A 283 -10.56 25.42 2.99
C MET A 283 -11.73 25.79 3.91
N SER A 284 -11.83 25.15 5.08
CA SER A 284 -12.87 25.46 6.07
C SER A 284 -12.56 26.67 6.94
N LEU A 285 -11.33 27.21 6.88
CA LEU A 285 -10.93 28.38 7.66
C LEU A 285 -11.51 29.66 7.05
N PRO A 286 -12.23 30.49 7.81
CA PRO A 286 -12.86 31.71 7.28
C PRO A 286 -11.86 32.70 6.64
N GLN A 287 -10.61 32.76 7.15
CA GLN A 287 -9.58 33.66 6.64
C GLN A 287 -8.92 33.18 5.34
N VAL A 288 -9.16 31.94 4.88
CA VAL A 288 -8.57 31.38 3.66
C VAL A 288 -9.56 31.49 2.52
N HIS A 289 -9.19 32.23 1.47
CA HIS A 289 -10.03 32.37 0.29
C HIS A 289 -9.96 31.16 -0.63
N LYS A 290 -8.74 30.69 -0.94
CA LYS A 290 -8.49 29.48 -1.77
C LYS A 290 -7.25 28.73 -1.32
N VAL A 291 -7.24 27.44 -1.59
CA VAL A 291 -6.05 26.57 -1.47
C VAL A 291 -5.67 26.11 -2.87
N VAL A 292 -4.41 26.27 -3.24
CA VAL A 292 -3.86 25.91 -4.54
C VAL A 292 -2.79 24.86 -4.33
N PHE A 293 -3.05 23.64 -4.78
CA PHE A 293 -2.07 22.56 -4.77
C PHE A 293 -1.30 22.54 -6.08
N VAL A 294 0.01 22.71 -6.00
CA VAL A 294 0.89 22.88 -7.16
C VAL A 294 1.78 21.66 -7.28
N VAL A 295 1.69 20.99 -8.42
CA VAL A 295 2.54 19.84 -8.79
C VAL A 295 3.52 20.23 -9.90
N ASP A 296 4.63 19.50 -9.99
CA ASP A 296 5.67 19.81 -10.94
C ASP A 296 5.32 19.42 -12.39
N ARG A 297 4.60 18.31 -12.60
CA ARG A 297 4.35 17.72 -13.93
C ARG A 297 2.87 17.40 -14.19
N LYS A 298 2.49 17.31 -15.49
CA LYS A 298 1.14 16.92 -15.92
C LYS A 298 0.73 15.51 -15.46
N ASP A 299 1.63 14.55 -15.49
CA ASP A 299 1.39 13.19 -15.04
C ASP A 299 1.12 13.13 -13.53
N LEU A 300 1.86 13.94 -12.73
CA LEU A 300 1.61 14.12 -11.30
C LEU A 300 0.31 14.89 -11.04
N ASP A 301 -0.06 15.88 -11.88
CA ASP A 301 -1.33 16.59 -11.81
C ASP A 301 -2.50 15.60 -11.94
N TYR A 302 -2.47 14.72 -12.94
CA TYR A 302 -3.48 13.69 -13.13
C TYR A 302 -3.52 12.67 -11.96
N GLN A 303 -2.36 12.18 -11.52
CA GLN A 303 -2.28 11.26 -10.37
C GLN A 303 -2.81 11.91 -9.09
N THR A 304 -2.35 13.12 -8.78
CA THR A 304 -2.77 13.86 -7.59
C THR A 304 -4.27 14.18 -7.65
N THR A 305 -4.77 14.60 -8.80
CA THR A 305 -6.20 14.82 -9.02
C THR A 305 -7.01 13.54 -8.80
N LYS A 306 -6.55 12.41 -9.34
CA LYS A 306 -7.19 11.10 -9.15
C LYS A 306 -7.15 10.67 -7.68
N GLU A 307 -6.02 10.82 -7.00
CA GLU A 307 -5.88 10.50 -5.57
C GLU A 307 -6.76 11.42 -4.70
N PHE A 308 -6.77 12.73 -4.93
CA PHE A 308 -7.60 13.66 -4.19
C PHE A 308 -9.09 13.40 -4.43
N ASN A 309 -9.49 13.13 -5.68
CA ASN A 309 -10.87 12.74 -6.00
C ASN A 309 -11.23 11.35 -5.45
N SER A 310 -10.26 10.47 -5.20
CA SER A 310 -10.50 9.21 -4.49
C SER A 310 -10.84 9.42 -3.02
N PHE A 311 -10.29 10.47 -2.39
CA PHE A 311 -10.62 10.83 -1.00
C PHE A 311 -11.93 11.62 -0.88
N SER A 312 -12.27 12.42 -1.90
CA SER A 312 -13.53 13.18 -1.95
C SER A 312 -13.94 13.38 -3.41
N GLU A 313 -15.00 12.72 -3.84
CA GLU A 313 -15.47 12.77 -5.23
C GLU A 313 -15.81 14.20 -5.65
N GLY A 314 -15.26 14.63 -6.79
CA GLY A 314 -15.50 15.96 -7.36
C GLY A 314 -14.93 17.12 -6.53
N CYS A 315 -14.02 16.85 -5.58
CA CYS A 315 -13.36 17.93 -4.83
C CYS A 315 -12.42 18.76 -5.72
N ILE A 316 -11.97 18.17 -6.84
CA ILE A 316 -11.10 18.81 -7.80
C ILE A 316 -11.54 18.44 -9.22
N ASP A 317 -11.68 19.43 -10.07
CA ASP A 317 -11.62 19.24 -11.52
C ASP A 317 -10.22 19.62 -12.01
N GLY A 318 -9.55 18.68 -12.67
CA GLY A 318 -8.23 18.90 -13.25
C GLY A 318 -8.23 20.10 -14.19
N THR A 319 -7.20 20.91 -14.12
CA THR A 319 -7.04 22.06 -15.02
C THR A 319 -6.49 21.58 -16.36
N ASP A 320 -7.35 21.25 -17.33
CA ASP A 320 -6.91 20.82 -18.66
C ASP A 320 -6.06 21.88 -19.39
N ASN A 321 -6.38 23.16 -19.15
CA ASN A 321 -5.65 24.27 -19.74
C ASN A 321 -5.62 25.51 -18.82
N THR A 322 -4.75 26.47 -19.10
CA THR A 322 -4.61 27.71 -18.33
C THR A 322 -5.89 28.55 -18.24
N SER A 323 -6.73 28.50 -19.27
CA SER A 323 -8.02 29.24 -19.25
C SER A 323 -8.97 28.68 -18.19
N ASN A 324 -9.04 27.35 -18.03
CA ASN A 324 -9.85 26.71 -17.01
C ASN A 324 -9.29 26.99 -15.61
N LEU A 325 -7.96 26.95 -15.43
CA LEU A 325 -7.32 27.37 -14.19
C LEU A 325 -7.74 28.79 -13.79
N VAL A 326 -7.70 29.75 -14.71
CA VAL A 326 -8.10 31.13 -14.43
C VAL A 326 -9.58 31.24 -14.05
N LYS A 327 -10.49 30.46 -14.71
CA LYS A 327 -11.89 30.40 -14.32
C LYS A 327 -12.08 29.86 -12.89
N GLN A 328 -11.34 28.84 -12.49
CA GLN A 328 -11.38 28.31 -11.12
C GLN A 328 -10.86 29.32 -10.10
N PHE A 329 -9.87 30.13 -10.45
CA PHE A 329 -9.39 31.22 -9.58
C PHE A 329 -10.43 32.32 -9.38
N ILE A 330 -11.15 32.71 -10.43
CA ILE A 330 -12.06 33.85 -10.41
C ILE A 330 -13.39 33.55 -9.68
N GLY A 331 -13.84 32.29 -9.67
CA GLY A 331 -15.10 31.97 -8.99
C GLY A 331 -15.77 30.70 -9.50
N THR A 332 -17.04 30.78 -9.80
CA THR A 332 -17.88 29.68 -10.28
C THR A 332 -17.44 29.20 -11.66
N TYR A 333 -17.13 27.94 -11.77
CA TYR A 333 -16.95 27.25 -13.05
C TYR A 333 -18.09 26.24 -13.24
N ILE A 334 -18.37 25.92 -14.48
CA ILE A 334 -19.38 24.90 -14.82
C ILE A 334 -18.66 23.54 -14.89
N ASP A 335 -19.09 22.59 -14.07
CA ASP A 335 -18.54 21.21 -14.06
C ASP A 335 -18.95 20.42 -15.29
N LYS A 336 -18.41 19.18 -15.43
CA LYS A 336 -18.74 18.28 -16.55
C LYS A 336 -20.22 17.87 -16.61
N LYS A 337 -20.99 18.09 -15.51
CA LYS A 337 -22.44 17.84 -15.44
C LYS A 337 -23.27 19.08 -15.73
N GLY A 338 -22.64 20.24 -15.99
CA GLY A 338 -23.32 21.51 -16.28
C GLY A 338 -23.73 22.29 -15.03
N GLU A 339 -23.29 21.92 -13.84
CA GLU A 339 -23.58 22.60 -12.58
C GLU A 339 -22.52 23.67 -12.27
N ALA A 340 -23.00 24.85 -11.79
CA ALA A 340 -22.10 25.91 -11.34
C ALA A 340 -21.56 25.60 -9.96
N LYS A 341 -20.24 25.44 -9.83
CA LYS A 341 -19.52 25.14 -8.56
C LYS A 341 -18.48 26.18 -8.26
N GLU A 342 -18.36 26.56 -6.99
CA GLU A 342 -17.25 27.36 -6.48
C GLU A 342 -16.09 26.45 -6.08
N SER A 343 -14.95 26.57 -6.75
CA SER A 343 -13.75 25.79 -6.42
C SER A 343 -12.96 26.52 -5.33
N LYS A 344 -12.96 26.00 -4.09
CA LYS A 344 -12.05 26.46 -3.01
C LYS A 344 -10.69 25.77 -3.05
N LEU A 345 -10.60 24.56 -3.60
CA LEU A 345 -9.37 23.80 -3.81
C LEU A 345 -9.09 23.71 -5.32
N ILE A 346 -7.89 24.11 -5.71
CA ILE A 346 -7.40 24.04 -7.10
C ILE A 346 -6.16 23.17 -7.12
N VAL A 347 -6.07 22.21 -8.07
CA VAL A 347 -4.84 21.49 -8.37
C VAL A 347 -4.34 21.92 -9.74
N THR A 348 -3.05 22.23 -9.85
CA THR A 348 -2.47 22.71 -11.09
C THR A 348 -0.98 22.42 -11.17
N THR A 349 -0.41 22.53 -12.38
CA THR A 349 1.04 22.46 -12.57
C THR A 349 1.71 23.83 -12.43
N ILE A 350 3.03 23.80 -12.14
CA ILE A 350 3.87 25.01 -12.07
C ILE A 350 3.76 25.83 -13.35
N GLN A 351 3.82 25.18 -14.51
CA GLN A 351 3.80 25.82 -15.82
C GLN A 351 2.48 26.55 -16.08
N LYS A 352 1.34 25.91 -15.78
CA LYS A 352 0.03 26.53 -15.94
C LYS A 352 -0.13 27.73 -15.00
N LEU A 353 0.33 27.58 -13.74
CA LEU A 353 0.31 28.67 -12.76
C LEU A 353 1.15 29.85 -13.23
N ASN A 354 2.41 29.60 -13.67
CA ASN A 354 3.28 30.64 -14.21
C ASN A 354 2.64 31.37 -15.41
N THR A 355 2.04 30.61 -16.34
CA THR A 355 1.34 31.21 -17.49
C THR A 355 0.13 32.05 -17.06
N ALA A 356 -0.61 31.61 -16.02
CA ALA A 356 -1.77 32.34 -15.52
C ALA A 356 -1.39 33.71 -14.90
N ILE A 357 -0.29 33.76 -14.14
CA ILE A 357 0.15 34.99 -13.44
C ILE A 357 1.05 35.89 -14.29
N SER A 358 1.58 35.43 -15.43
CA SER A 358 2.51 36.20 -16.29
C SER A 358 1.88 36.76 -17.56
N LYS A 359 0.78 36.17 -18.09
CA LYS A 359 0.12 36.67 -19.29
C LYS A 359 -0.87 37.80 -18.98
N LEU A 360 -0.65 39.01 -19.51
CA LEU A 360 -1.50 40.20 -19.33
C LEU A 360 -2.99 39.95 -19.46
N LYS A 361 -3.40 39.05 -20.39
CA LYS A 361 -4.81 38.66 -20.57
C LYS A 361 -5.43 38.02 -19.33
N TYR A 362 -4.66 37.21 -18.62
CA TYR A 362 -5.11 36.46 -17.44
C TYR A 362 -4.89 37.28 -16.17
N GLU A 363 -3.79 38.03 -16.11
CA GLU A 363 -3.45 38.92 -14.99
C GLU A 363 -4.57 39.92 -14.69
N LYS A 364 -5.13 40.58 -15.74
CA LYS A 364 -6.25 41.52 -15.57
C LYS A 364 -7.50 40.84 -15.02
N LYS A 365 -7.76 39.59 -15.40
CA LYS A 365 -8.93 38.85 -14.92
C LYS A 365 -8.82 38.43 -13.47
N MET A 366 -7.63 38.22 -12.96
CA MET A 366 -7.36 37.78 -11.59
C MET A 366 -6.98 38.91 -10.65
N ALA A 367 -7.10 40.19 -11.10
CA ALA A 367 -6.66 41.35 -10.34
C ALA A 367 -7.29 41.42 -8.94
N ASP A 368 -8.58 41.09 -8.78
CA ASP A 368 -9.29 41.09 -7.51
C ASP A 368 -8.80 40.04 -6.49
N LEU A 369 -7.94 39.10 -6.95
CA LEU A 369 -7.37 38.08 -6.10
C LEU A 369 -6.03 38.48 -5.48
N LYS A 370 -5.42 39.59 -5.91
CA LYS A 370 -4.08 40.00 -5.46
C LYS A 370 -3.98 40.16 -3.94
N ASP A 371 -5.04 40.68 -3.30
CA ASP A 371 -5.10 40.92 -1.85
C ASP A 371 -5.81 39.81 -1.07
N LYS A 372 -6.37 38.83 -1.74
CA LYS A 372 -7.03 37.69 -1.09
C LYS A 372 -6.01 36.72 -0.50
N ARG A 373 -6.34 36.14 0.66
CA ARG A 373 -5.47 35.17 1.30
C ARG A 373 -5.55 33.82 0.57
N ILE A 374 -4.50 33.49 -0.16
CA ILE A 374 -4.38 32.26 -0.93
C ILE A 374 -3.23 31.42 -0.35
N ILE A 375 -3.52 30.15 -0.06
CA ILE A 375 -2.54 29.19 0.44
C ILE A 375 -2.07 28.34 -0.73
N PHE A 376 -0.77 28.34 -1.00
CA PHE A 376 -0.14 27.48 -1.99
C PHE A 376 0.55 26.31 -1.29
N ILE A 377 0.28 25.09 -1.74
CA ILE A 377 0.92 23.86 -1.28
C ILE A 377 1.67 23.26 -2.45
N PHE A 378 2.98 23.12 -2.32
CA PHE A 378 3.87 22.58 -3.35
C PHE A 378 4.27 21.15 -3.02
N ASP A 379 4.00 20.20 -3.91
CA ASP A 379 4.53 18.85 -3.80
C ASP A 379 5.92 18.75 -4.43
N GLU A 380 6.78 17.91 -3.87
CA GLU A 380 8.19 17.72 -4.27
C GLU A 380 8.94 19.04 -4.47
N CYS A 381 8.82 19.96 -3.51
CA CYS A 381 9.27 21.35 -3.58
C CYS A 381 10.81 21.57 -3.66
N HIS A 382 11.59 20.50 -3.74
CA HIS A 382 13.06 20.54 -3.90
C HIS A 382 13.51 20.78 -5.34
N ARG A 383 12.61 20.81 -6.34
CA ARG A 383 12.98 20.95 -7.75
C ARG A 383 13.34 22.37 -8.17
N SER A 384 14.23 22.51 -9.13
CA SER A 384 14.86 23.79 -9.53
C SER A 384 13.89 24.88 -9.99
N GLN A 385 12.79 24.51 -10.62
CA GLN A 385 11.80 25.45 -11.17
C GLN A 385 10.99 26.21 -10.11
N PHE A 386 10.99 25.74 -8.85
CA PHE A 386 10.24 26.40 -7.79
C PHE A 386 10.77 27.79 -7.41
N GLY A 387 12.05 28.05 -7.52
CA GLY A 387 12.64 29.35 -7.14
C GLY A 387 12.10 30.53 -7.93
N GLU A 388 11.91 30.38 -9.23
CA GLU A 388 11.36 31.43 -10.09
C GLU A 388 9.85 31.58 -9.90
N THR A 389 9.13 30.44 -9.84
CA THR A 389 7.69 30.45 -9.58
C THR A 389 7.35 31.06 -8.23
N HIS A 390 8.13 30.74 -7.19
CA HIS A 390 7.99 31.32 -5.86
C HIS A 390 8.13 32.85 -5.89
N LYS A 391 9.11 33.36 -6.62
CA LYS A 391 9.29 34.81 -6.79
C LYS A 391 8.08 35.44 -7.47
N ARG A 392 7.62 34.88 -8.60
CA ARG A 392 6.46 35.38 -9.37
C ARG A 392 5.16 35.35 -8.55
N ILE A 393 4.94 34.32 -7.75
CA ILE A 393 3.77 34.23 -6.86
C ILE A 393 3.79 35.37 -5.83
N LYS A 394 4.97 35.64 -5.19
CA LYS A 394 5.13 36.74 -4.23
C LYS A 394 4.95 38.13 -4.86
N GLU A 395 5.38 38.27 -6.10
CA GLU A 395 5.21 39.52 -6.85
C GLU A 395 3.76 39.77 -7.27
N TYR A 396 3.00 38.68 -7.52
CA TYR A 396 1.62 38.81 -8.00
C TYR A 396 0.59 38.86 -6.87
N PHE A 397 0.72 38.01 -5.84
CA PHE A 397 -0.25 37.92 -4.71
C PHE A 397 0.34 38.54 -3.44
N ASN A 398 -0.25 39.63 -2.99
CA ASN A 398 0.20 40.35 -1.78
C ASN A 398 0.02 39.57 -0.49
N ASN A 399 -0.95 38.67 -0.44
CA ASN A 399 -1.32 37.87 0.75
C ASN A 399 -1.23 36.36 0.47
N ALA A 400 -0.19 35.92 -0.25
CA ALA A 400 0.11 34.53 -0.48
C ALA A 400 0.91 33.93 0.68
N GLN A 401 0.57 32.72 1.08
CA GLN A 401 1.36 31.93 2.02
C GLN A 401 1.67 30.59 1.38
N MET A 402 2.94 30.15 1.46
CA MET A 402 3.43 29.00 0.70
C MET A 402 3.95 27.89 1.60
N PHE A 403 3.56 26.67 1.31
CA PHE A 403 3.99 25.49 2.03
C PHE A 403 4.58 24.45 1.07
N GLY A 404 5.78 23.94 1.41
CA GLY A 404 6.45 22.92 0.63
C GLY A 404 6.34 21.53 1.26
N PHE A 405 6.08 20.50 0.47
CA PHE A 405 6.22 19.10 0.87
C PHE A 405 7.39 18.46 0.11
N THR A 406 8.30 17.80 0.81
CA THR A 406 9.45 17.11 0.19
C THR A 406 9.96 15.98 1.05
N GLY A 407 10.46 14.90 0.38
CA GLY A 407 11.21 13.83 1.03
C GLY A 407 12.71 14.10 1.12
N THR A 408 13.20 15.01 0.30
CA THR A 408 14.63 15.29 0.08
C THR A 408 14.86 16.79 -0.05
N PRO A 409 14.85 17.55 1.08
CA PRO A 409 15.11 18.99 1.04
C PRO A 409 16.46 19.34 0.39
N ILE A 410 16.53 20.53 -0.20
CA ILE A 410 17.79 21.09 -0.69
C ILE A 410 18.48 21.82 0.47
N PHE A 411 19.67 21.37 0.81
CA PHE A 411 20.62 21.99 1.74
C PHE A 411 21.75 22.68 0.97
N ALA A 412 22.64 23.35 1.67
CA ALA A 412 23.80 24.00 1.03
C ALA A 412 24.71 23.00 0.26
N ASP A 413 24.82 21.77 0.76
CA ASP A 413 25.70 20.72 0.23
C ASP A 413 25.21 20.11 -1.09
N ASN A 414 23.88 20.03 -1.27
CA ASN A 414 23.26 19.45 -2.47
C ASN A 414 22.55 20.50 -3.37
N ALA A 415 22.77 21.79 -3.10
CA ALA A 415 22.19 22.88 -3.89
C ALA A 415 22.95 23.12 -5.20
N ASN A 416 22.22 23.06 -6.33
CA ASN A 416 22.76 23.44 -7.63
C ASN A 416 22.76 24.97 -7.79
N LYS A 417 23.79 25.51 -8.47
CA LYS A 417 23.87 26.92 -8.79
C LYS A 417 23.05 27.18 -10.07
N ASN A 418 22.03 28.02 -9.97
CA ASN A 418 21.24 28.52 -11.10
C ASN A 418 21.45 30.03 -11.27
N GLU A 419 20.72 30.65 -12.18
CA GLU A 419 20.81 32.12 -12.46
C GLU A 419 20.54 32.99 -11.21
N LEU A 420 19.79 32.44 -10.21
CA LEU A 420 19.47 33.13 -8.95
C LEU A 420 20.45 32.76 -7.82
N GLY A 421 21.55 32.04 -8.12
CA GLY A 421 22.50 31.53 -7.13
C GLY A 421 22.09 30.17 -6.52
N LYS A 422 22.84 29.70 -5.51
CA LYS A 422 22.48 28.51 -4.75
C LYS A 422 21.36 28.85 -3.77
N ARG A 423 20.22 28.12 -3.84
CA ARG A 423 19.09 28.29 -2.90
C ARG A 423 18.72 26.97 -2.26
N THR A 424 18.49 27.04 -0.95
CA THR A 424 18.03 25.91 -0.14
C THR A 424 16.52 25.90 -0.01
N THR A 425 15.94 24.76 0.41
CA THR A 425 14.50 24.69 0.75
C THR A 425 14.13 25.70 1.84
N LYS A 426 15.04 25.95 2.80
CA LYS A 426 14.84 26.96 3.85
C LYS A 426 14.77 28.38 3.29
N ASP A 427 15.55 28.72 2.27
CA ASP A 427 15.53 30.06 1.65
C ASP A 427 14.19 30.35 0.96
N LEU A 428 13.51 29.32 0.47
CA LEU A 428 12.21 29.42 -0.23
C LEU A 428 11.02 29.38 0.74
N PHE A 429 11.06 28.46 1.72
CA PHE A 429 9.93 28.13 2.58
C PHE A 429 10.14 28.47 4.07
N GLU A 430 11.26 29.07 4.45
CA GLU A 430 11.60 29.51 5.81
C GLU A 430 11.76 28.33 6.79
N ASP A 431 10.73 27.99 7.57
CA ASP A 431 10.85 27.05 8.67
C ASP A 431 10.41 25.61 8.29
N CYS A 432 11.16 24.60 8.78
CA CYS A 432 10.68 23.22 8.77
C CYS A 432 9.66 23.04 9.89
N LEU A 433 8.38 22.81 9.53
CA LEU A 433 7.29 22.71 10.48
C LEU A 433 7.19 21.32 11.11
N HIS A 434 7.53 20.29 10.38
CA HIS A 434 7.57 18.91 10.86
C HIS A 434 8.57 18.07 10.04
N LYS A 435 9.25 17.14 10.72
CA LYS A 435 10.27 16.29 10.15
C LYS A 435 9.95 14.81 10.42
N TYR A 436 9.91 14.00 9.37
CA TYR A 436 9.76 12.54 9.42
C TYR A 436 10.64 11.91 8.34
N VAL A 437 11.82 11.45 8.74
CA VAL A 437 12.86 10.97 7.82
C VAL A 437 12.79 9.45 7.61
N ILE A 438 13.61 8.94 6.71
CA ILE A 438 13.58 7.53 6.32
C ILE A 438 13.88 6.59 7.51
N THR A 439 14.72 7.00 8.45
CA THR A 439 14.99 6.23 9.68
C THR A 439 13.77 6.11 10.57
N ASP A 440 12.98 7.18 10.70
CA ASP A 440 11.73 7.14 11.45
C ASP A 440 10.74 6.20 10.76
N ALA A 441 10.64 6.31 9.43
CA ALA A 441 9.73 5.49 8.64
C ALA A 441 10.07 3.98 8.68
N ILE A 442 11.36 3.62 8.72
CA ILE A 442 11.81 2.23 8.89
C ILE A 442 11.54 1.75 10.32
N LYS A 443 11.84 2.58 11.32
CA LYS A 443 11.52 2.25 12.72
C LYS A 443 10.02 2.02 12.93
N ASP A 444 9.18 2.80 12.27
CA ASP A 444 7.72 2.69 12.35
C ASP A 444 7.14 1.60 11.44
N GLU A 445 7.99 0.84 10.76
CA GLU A 445 7.57 -0.19 9.81
C GLU A 445 6.67 0.37 8.68
N ASN A 446 6.86 1.65 8.31
CA ASN A 446 6.13 2.32 7.25
C ASN A 446 6.79 2.20 5.88
N VAL A 447 8.08 1.88 5.84
CA VAL A 447 8.89 1.54 4.66
C VAL A 447 9.92 0.46 5.01
N LEU A 448 10.37 -0.27 3.99
CA LEU A 448 11.34 -1.35 4.14
C LEU A 448 12.78 -0.81 4.09
N LYS A 449 13.73 -1.60 4.61
CA LYS A 449 15.17 -1.39 4.44
C LYS A 449 15.60 -1.68 3.00
N PHE A 450 16.80 -1.24 2.63
CA PHE A 450 17.43 -1.58 1.37
C PHE A 450 18.50 -2.66 1.53
N SER A 451 18.46 -3.69 0.67
CA SER A 451 19.59 -4.55 0.39
C SER A 451 20.33 -3.97 -0.81
N VAL A 452 21.56 -3.50 -0.62
CA VAL A 452 22.33 -2.86 -1.69
C VAL A 452 23.53 -3.75 -2.04
N GLU A 453 23.55 -4.26 -3.26
CA GLU A 453 24.64 -5.08 -3.80
C GLU A 453 25.39 -4.29 -4.85
N TYR A 454 26.71 -4.18 -4.70
CA TYR A 454 27.59 -3.53 -5.67
C TYR A 454 28.26 -4.61 -6.54
N VAL A 455 27.90 -4.67 -7.82
CA VAL A 455 28.38 -5.66 -8.78
C VAL A 455 29.45 -5.04 -9.69
N GLY A 456 30.71 -5.43 -9.49
CA GLY A 456 31.83 -4.95 -10.29
C GLY A 456 33.14 -5.64 -9.88
N ARG A 457 34.26 -5.36 -10.58
CA ARG A 457 35.58 -5.97 -10.35
C ARG A 457 36.17 -5.78 -8.93
N TYR A 458 35.50 -5.07 -8.04
CA TYR A 458 36.00 -4.67 -6.71
C TYR A 458 35.41 -5.47 -5.55
N LYS A 459 35.25 -6.78 -5.73
CA LYS A 459 35.01 -7.71 -4.62
C LYS A 459 36.31 -8.07 -3.90
N GLN A 460 37.24 -7.13 -3.68
CA GLN A 460 38.36 -7.31 -2.74
C GLN A 460 39.24 -6.08 -2.65
N LYS A 461 39.17 -5.38 -1.57
CA LYS A 461 40.20 -4.97 -0.63
C LYS A 461 39.70 -3.81 0.22
N ASP A 462 39.78 -3.99 1.53
CA ASP A 462 39.85 -2.91 2.50
C ASP A 462 41.03 -1.99 2.15
N THR A 463 40.78 -0.98 1.36
CA THR A 463 41.61 0.22 1.32
C THR A 463 40.77 1.36 0.78
N ALA A 464 40.58 2.34 1.65
CA ALA A 464 40.05 3.65 1.30
C ALA A 464 40.97 4.32 0.25
N THR A 465 40.66 4.14 -1.00
CA THR A 465 41.12 5.04 -2.08
C THR A 465 40.01 5.20 -3.08
N GLU A 466 39.43 6.41 -3.07
CA GLU A 466 38.67 6.96 -4.18
C GLU A 466 39.54 6.94 -5.43
N ILE A 467 39.37 5.91 -6.26
CA ILE A 467 39.83 5.98 -7.63
C ILE A 467 38.77 5.24 -8.44
N ASP A 468 37.79 5.96 -9.00
CA ASP A 468 37.46 5.73 -10.40
C ASP A 468 38.82 5.80 -11.11
N ILE A 469 39.33 4.67 -11.59
CA ILE A 469 40.63 4.63 -12.21
C ILE A 469 40.58 5.61 -13.37
N GLU A 470 41.06 6.83 -13.14
CA GLU A 470 41.62 7.65 -14.21
C GLU A 470 42.87 6.91 -14.70
N VAL A 471 42.66 5.96 -15.58
CA VAL A 471 43.77 5.47 -16.41
C VAL A 471 43.97 6.57 -17.42
N GLU A 472 45.13 7.24 -17.36
CA GLU A 472 45.53 8.16 -18.41
C GLU A 472 45.29 7.49 -19.76
N ASP A 473 44.57 8.18 -20.67
CA ASP A 473 44.23 7.78 -22.06
C ASP A 473 43.00 6.81 -22.22
N ILE A 474 42.16 6.55 -21.23
CA ILE A 474 40.87 5.85 -21.45
C ILE A 474 39.74 6.84 -21.26
N ASP A 475 38.95 7.06 -22.33
CA ASP A 475 37.70 7.77 -22.25
C ASP A 475 36.72 6.96 -21.35
N THR A 476 36.43 7.47 -20.14
CA THR A 476 35.52 6.82 -19.18
C THR A 476 34.14 6.67 -19.77
N GLN A 477 33.70 7.51 -20.67
CA GLN A 477 32.42 7.41 -21.36
C GLN A 477 32.41 6.23 -22.34
N GLU A 478 33.51 6.04 -23.12
CA GLU A 478 33.65 4.92 -24.05
C GLU A 478 33.67 3.57 -23.29
N LEU A 479 34.37 3.51 -22.13
CA LEU A 479 34.36 2.32 -21.26
C LEU A 479 32.98 2.00 -20.73
N MET A 480 32.17 3.00 -20.35
CA MET A 480 30.84 2.81 -19.81
C MET A 480 29.81 2.39 -20.87
N GLU A 481 30.03 2.74 -22.13
CA GLU A 481 29.23 2.37 -23.29
C GLU A 481 29.73 1.13 -24.04
N ASP A 482 30.78 0.45 -23.53
CA ASP A 482 31.33 -0.76 -24.13
C ASP A 482 30.31 -1.90 -24.18
N ASP A 483 30.09 -2.46 -25.37
CA ASP A 483 29.05 -3.45 -25.62
C ASP A 483 29.27 -4.75 -24.82
N LYS A 484 30.52 -5.16 -24.57
CA LYS A 484 30.83 -6.35 -23.74
C LYS A 484 30.46 -6.13 -22.28
N ARG A 485 30.64 -4.89 -21.78
CA ARG A 485 30.20 -4.52 -20.44
C ARG A 485 28.68 -4.58 -20.34
N LEU A 486 27.97 -3.98 -21.31
CA LEU A 486 26.50 -3.97 -21.35
C LEU A 486 25.94 -5.39 -21.44
N GLU A 487 26.56 -6.27 -22.26
CA GLU A 487 26.19 -7.69 -22.33
C GLU A 487 26.34 -8.42 -21.00
N LYS A 488 27.48 -8.26 -20.31
CA LYS A 488 27.70 -8.88 -18.99
C LYS A 488 26.71 -8.41 -17.94
N ILE A 489 26.34 -7.15 -17.96
CA ILE A 489 25.29 -6.62 -17.05
C ILE A 489 23.94 -7.25 -17.37
N SER A 490 23.60 -7.34 -18.67
CA SER A 490 22.36 -7.99 -19.11
C SER A 490 22.32 -9.46 -18.72
N ASP A 491 23.43 -10.20 -18.85
CA ASP A 491 23.56 -11.60 -18.41
C ASP A 491 23.36 -11.74 -16.91
N TYR A 492 23.98 -10.85 -16.12
CA TYR A 492 23.79 -10.83 -14.67
C TYR A 492 22.32 -10.63 -14.31
N ILE A 493 21.66 -9.65 -14.96
CA ILE A 493 20.24 -9.34 -14.68
C ILE A 493 19.39 -10.58 -15.04
N ILE A 494 19.58 -11.20 -16.19
CA ILE A 494 18.83 -12.38 -16.62
C ILE A 494 19.01 -13.55 -15.63
N ALA A 495 20.26 -13.82 -15.22
CA ALA A 495 20.59 -14.92 -14.32
C ALA A 495 19.99 -14.75 -12.91
N HIS A 496 19.90 -13.51 -12.40
CA HIS A 496 19.51 -13.26 -11.01
C HIS A 496 18.09 -12.68 -10.86
N HIS A 497 17.41 -12.33 -11.97
CA HIS A 497 16.11 -11.64 -11.91
C HIS A 497 15.06 -12.45 -11.16
N ASN A 498 14.93 -13.76 -11.45
CA ASN A 498 13.96 -14.62 -10.78
C ASN A 498 14.18 -14.65 -9.26
N ARG A 499 15.42 -14.77 -8.82
CA ARG A 499 15.79 -14.76 -7.38
C ARG A 499 15.46 -13.43 -6.73
N LYS A 500 15.86 -12.29 -7.35
CA LYS A 500 15.61 -10.94 -6.82
C LYS A 500 14.14 -10.58 -6.78
N THR A 501 13.32 -11.11 -7.67
CA THR A 501 11.89 -10.81 -7.79
C THR A 501 11.01 -11.96 -7.29
N HIS A 502 11.58 -12.90 -6.53
CA HIS A 502 10.86 -14.06 -6.02
C HIS A 502 10.05 -14.77 -7.14
N SER A 503 10.77 -15.36 -8.07
CA SER A 503 10.18 -16.07 -9.23
C SER A 503 9.19 -15.22 -10.02
N ARG A 504 9.50 -13.93 -10.18
CA ARG A 504 8.68 -12.92 -10.86
C ARG A 504 7.36 -12.58 -10.18
N ASP A 505 7.20 -12.87 -8.90
CA ASP A 505 6.08 -12.32 -8.14
C ASP A 505 6.17 -10.79 -8.06
N PHE A 506 7.39 -10.25 -8.02
CA PHE A 506 7.66 -8.82 -8.06
C PHE A 506 8.19 -8.36 -9.42
N SER A 507 8.10 -7.07 -9.68
CA SER A 507 8.72 -6.40 -10.84
C SER A 507 10.02 -5.74 -10.48
N ALA A 508 10.82 -5.44 -11.51
CA ALA A 508 12.05 -4.67 -11.39
C ALA A 508 12.02 -3.42 -12.27
N MET A 509 12.84 -2.45 -11.90
CA MET A 509 13.14 -1.29 -12.73
C MET A 509 14.64 -1.29 -13.03
N PHE A 510 15.02 -0.95 -14.26
CA PHE A 510 16.40 -0.80 -14.65
C PHE A 510 16.68 0.65 -15.07
N CYS A 511 17.43 1.35 -14.24
CA CYS A 511 17.78 2.74 -14.42
C CYS A 511 19.15 2.87 -15.10
N VAL A 512 19.21 3.50 -16.26
CA VAL A 512 20.43 3.71 -17.06
C VAL A 512 20.74 5.19 -17.22
N ASP A 513 21.97 5.51 -17.60
CA ASP A 513 22.47 6.89 -17.61
C ASP A 513 21.93 7.75 -18.76
N SER A 514 21.69 7.16 -19.94
CA SER A 514 21.29 7.89 -21.15
C SER A 514 20.30 7.11 -22.02
N VAL A 515 19.60 7.80 -22.92
CA VAL A 515 18.73 7.18 -23.93
C VAL A 515 19.55 6.26 -24.85
N LYS A 516 20.79 6.64 -25.18
CA LYS A 516 21.69 5.83 -26.00
C LYS A 516 22.02 4.50 -25.35
N SER A 517 22.38 4.51 -24.07
CA SER A 517 22.63 3.28 -23.30
C SER A 517 21.35 2.44 -23.15
N LEU A 518 20.19 3.07 -22.96
CA LEU A 518 18.91 2.41 -22.88
C LEU A 518 18.58 1.64 -24.16
N ILE A 519 18.76 2.28 -25.34
CA ILE A 519 18.57 1.65 -26.64
C ILE A 519 19.47 0.42 -26.79
N LYS A 520 20.77 0.51 -26.47
CA LYS A 520 21.69 -0.61 -26.51
C LYS A 520 21.25 -1.76 -25.59
N TYR A 521 20.87 -1.47 -24.36
CA TYR A 521 20.38 -2.49 -23.42
C TYR A 521 19.10 -3.16 -23.92
N TYR A 522 18.13 -2.41 -24.41
CA TYR A 522 16.89 -2.99 -24.93
C TYR A 522 17.16 -3.91 -26.13
N ASP A 523 18.00 -3.50 -27.08
CA ASP A 523 18.38 -4.30 -28.24
C ASP A 523 19.13 -5.59 -27.81
N ILE A 524 19.99 -5.53 -26.76
CA ILE A 524 20.65 -6.73 -26.19
C ILE A 524 19.60 -7.69 -25.61
N PHE A 525 18.69 -7.22 -24.76
CA PHE A 525 17.64 -8.06 -24.18
C PHE A 525 16.72 -8.64 -25.27
N LYS A 526 16.32 -7.85 -26.28
CA LYS A 526 15.51 -8.30 -27.41
C LYS A 526 16.21 -9.43 -28.18
N ARG A 527 17.49 -9.26 -28.51
CA ARG A 527 18.31 -10.28 -29.18
C ARG A 527 18.39 -11.57 -28.36
N LYS A 528 18.68 -11.47 -27.06
CA LYS A 528 18.76 -12.64 -26.15
C LYS A 528 17.41 -13.34 -26.00
N LYS A 529 16.30 -12.62 -25.98
CA LYS A 529 14.95 -13.17 -25.98
C LYS A 529 14.66 -13.96 -27.26
N LEU A 530 15.03 -13.43 -28.41
CA LEU A 530 14.90 -14.13 -29.70
C LEU A 530 15.81 -15.38 -29.81
N ALA A 531 16.95 -15.38 -29.11
CA ALA A 531 17.84 -16.53 -29.00
C ALA A 531 17.35 -17.59 -27.98
N GLY A 532 16.25 -17.32 -27.25
CA GLY A 532 15.71 -18.24 -26.23
C GLY A 532 16.48 -18.25 -24.91
N GLU A 533 17.36 -17.27 -24.66
CA GLU A 533 18.15 -17.19 -23.42
C GLU A 533 17.29 -16.73 -22.22
N HIS A 534 16.19 -16.05 -22.48
CA HIS A 534 15.20 -15.67 -21.46
C HIS A 534 13.80 -15.46 -22.06
N ASN A 535 12.78 -15.44 -21.17
CA ASN A 535 11.39 -15.17 -21.54
C ASN A 535 10.80 -13.96 -20.78
N LEU A 536 11.63 -13.02 -20.30
CA LEU A 536 11.21 -11.84 -19.56
C LEU A 536 10.38 -10.89 -20.42
N ASN A 537 9.38 -10.27 -19.81
CA ASN A 537 8.58 -9.20 -20.40
C ASN A 537 9.21 -7.87 -20.06
N ILE A 538 9.93 -7.31 -21.01
CA ILE A 538 10.69 -6.07 -20.82
C ILE A 538 9.99 -4.95 -21.57
N ALA A 539 9.70 -3.86 -20.88
CA ALA A 539 9.16 -2.63 -21.44
C ALA A 539 10.14 -1.48 -21.24
N THR A 540 10.04 -0.45 -22.05
CA THR A 540 10.85 0.74 -21.91
C THR A 540 10.04 1.99 -22.19
N ILE A 541 10.42 3.09 -21.53
CA ILE A 541 9.87 4.40 -21.81
C ILE A 541 10.92 5.47 -21.55
N PHE A 542 11.04 6.38 -22.49
CA PHE A 542 11.91 7.54 -22.39
C PHE A 542 11.33 8.71 -23.20
N SER A 543 11.73 9.93 -22.86
CA SER A 543 11.40 11.12 -23.63
C SER A 543 12.34 11.21 -24.82
N TYR A 544 11.82 11.50 -25.97
CA TYR A 544 12.62 11.75 -27.18
C TYR A 544 13.05 13.21 -27.34
N ALA A 545 12.94 13.99 -26.27
CA ALA A 545 13.37 15.39 -26.24
C ALA A 545 14.82 15.52 -25.72
N ALA A 546 15.55 16.50 -26.22
CA ALA A 546 17.00 16.70 -25.99
C ALA A 546 17.47 16.84 -24.54
N ASN A 547 16.54 16.90 -23.57
CA ASN A 547 16.86 17.21 -22.18
C ASN A 547 16.89 15.97 -21.25
N GLU A 548 16.74 14.74 -21.75
CA GLU A 548 16.76 13.55 -20.88
C GLU A 548 18.17 13.12 -20.46
N ASP A 549 19.19 13.54 -21.24
CA ASP A 549 20.61 13.34 -20.91
C ASP A 549 21.12 14.36 -19.86
N ASP A 550 20.37 15.42 -19.59
CA ASP A 550 20.69 16.38 -18.54
C ASP A 550 20.41 15.79 -17.16
N ALA A 551 21.36 15.90 -16.22
CA ALA A 551 21.23 15.38 -14.85
C ALA A 551 20.04 15.97 -14.09
N ASP A 552 19.55 17.13 -14.49
CA ASP A 552 18.37 17.82 -13.95
C ASP A 552 17.12 17.67 -14.85
N ALA A 553 17.23 16.97 -16.00
CA ALA A 553 16.10 16.76 -16.91
C ALA A 553 15.09 15.79 -16.30
N ASN A 554 13.97 16.32 -15.95
CA ASN A 554 12.88 15.59 -15.30
C ASN A 554 11.82 15.13 -16.30
N GLY A 555 12.22 14.47 -17.42
CA GLY A 555 11.33 13.81 -18.37
C GLY A 555 10.12 14.67 -18.76
N PHE A 556 10.33 15.75 -19.53
CA PHE A 556 9.23 16.55 -20.07
C PHE A 556 8.48 15.76 -21.13
N LEU A 557 7.15 15.82 -21.10
CA LEU A 557 6.34 15.34 -22.21
C LEU A 557 6.48 16.26 -23.44
N PRO A 558 6.38 15.75 -24.68
CA PRO A 558 6.68 16.50 -25.91
C PRO A 558 5.97 17.85 -26.11
N GLU A 559 4.77 18.03 -25.53
CA GLU A 559 4.00 19.27 -25.65
C GLU A 559 4.58 20.47 -24.86
N GLU A 560 5.48 20.23 -23.89
CA GLU A 560 6.10 21.28 -23.08
C GLU A 560 7.33 21.90 -23.75
N LEU A 561 7.82 21.29 -24.84
CA LEU A 561 9.03 21.69 -25.58
C LEU A 561 8.81 22.76 -26.64
N SER A 562 7.58 23.21 -26.86
CA SER A 562 7.28 24.21 -27.90
C SER A 562 7.75 25.63 -27.60
N VAL A 563 8.56 25.84 -26.58
CA VAL A 563 9.00 27.19 -26.12
C VAL A 563 10.52 27.39 -26.08
N VAL A 564 11.38 26.46 -26.50
CA VAL A 564 12.84 26.64 -26.44
C VAL A 564 13.51 26.38 -27.81
N GLU A 565 14.05 27.44 -28.28
CA GLU A 565 15.03 27.80 -29.31
C GLU A 565 15.74 26.70 -30.13
N ASP A 566 15.80 27.06 -31.44
CA ASP A 566 16.61 26.59 -32.58
C ASP A 566 16.53 25.14 -33.06
N PRO A 567 15.79 24.89 -34.15
CA PRO A 567 15.38 23.56 -34.63
C PRO A 567 16.43 22.72 -35.39
N LYS A 568 17.56 23.20 -35.79
CA LYS A 568 18.37 22.54 -36.82
C LYS A 568 19.40 21.50 -36.37
N VAL A 569 19.91 21.55 -35.16
CA VAL A 569 20.90 20.57 -34.64
C VAL A 569 20.20 19.43 -33.87
N LEU A 570 19.05 19.71 -33.33
CA LEU A 570 18.23 18.77 -32.57
C LEU A 570 17.52 17.67 -33.41
N TYR A 571 17.29 17.96 -34.72
CA TYR A 571 16.43 17.10 -35.57
C TYR A 571 17.02 15.72 -35.88
N GLY A 572 18.31 15.54 -35.98
CA GLY A 572 18.92 14.25 -36.35
C GLY A 572 18.93 13.20 -35.23
N LEU A 573 19.29 13.59 -34.00
CA LEU A 573 19.31 12.70 -32.83
C LEU A 573 17.90 12.41 -32.31
N GLN A 574 17.00 13.39 -32.41
CA GLN A 574 15.61 13.25 -32.00
C GLN A 574 14.81 12.30 -32.91
N ALA A 575 15.05 12.32 -34.22
CA ALA A 575 14.42 11.43 -35.18
C ALA A 575 14.75 9.96 -34.87
N HIS A 576 16.04 9.65 -34.67
CA HIS A 576 16.49 8.29 -34.37
C HIS A 576 15.94 7.75 -33.04
N SER A 577 15.96 8.53 -31.97
CA SER A 577 15.44 8.12 -30.66
C SER A 577 13.92 7.88 -30.70
N ARG A 578 13.17 8.69 -31.45
CA ARG A 578 11.75 8.52 -31.65
C ARG A 578 11.41 7.27 -32.46
N GLU A 579 12.16 7.02 -33.56
CA GLU A 579 12.00 5.82 -34.38
C GLU A 579 12.25 4.56 -33.57
N LYS A 580 13.31 4.56 -32.72
CA LYS A 580 13.60 3.45 -31.81
C LYS A 580 12.50 3.25 -30.77
N LEU A 581 11.95 4.33 -30.20
CA LEU A 581 10.85 4.21 -29.25
C LEU A 581 9.58 3.67 -29.93
N ASP A 582 9.27 4.08 -31.16
CA ASP A 582 8.15 3.52 -31.93
C ASP A 582 8.35 2.01 -32.20
N GLU A 583 9.58 1.57 -32.53
CA GLU A 583 9.92 0.15 -32.68
C GLU A 583 9.64 -0.62 -31.38
N TYR A 584 10.04 -0.08 -30.22
CA TYR A 584 9.85 -0.73 -28.93
C TYR A 584 8.38 -0.72 -28.48
N ILE A 585 7.64 0.33 -28.84
CA ILE A 585 6.18 0.38 -28.65
C ILE A 585 5.47 -0.65 -29.53
N GLU A 586 5.96 -0.93 -30.75
CA GLU A 586 5.41 -2.02 -31.57
C GLU A 586 5.65 -3.40 -30.93
N ASP A 587 6.82 -3.64 -30.32
CA ASP A 587 7.08 -4.87 -29.58
C ASP A 587 6.13 -5.00 -28.39
N TYR A 588 5.91 -3.91 -27.67
CA TYR A 588 4.96 -3.83 -26.57
C TYR A 588 3.52 -4.09 -27.04
N ASN A 589 3.11 -3.47 -28.14
CA ASN A 589 1.78 -3.65 -28.71
C ASN A 589 1.52 -5.11 -29.10
N LYS A 590 2.52 -5.80 -29.69
CA LYS A 590 2.43 -7.21 -30.05
C LYS A 590 2.31 -8.10 -28.80
N GLN A 591 3.04 -7.76 -27.74
CA GLN A 591 3.06 -8.56 -26.51
C GLN A 591 1.77 -8.40 -25.69
N PHE A 592 1.19 -7.20 -25.64
CA PHE A 592 0.06 -6.88 -24.77
C PHE A 592 -1.26 -6.63 -25.52
N ASP A 593 -1.31 -6.89 -26.82
CA ASP A 593 -2.47 -6.66 -27.71
C ASP A 593 -3.01 -5.21 -27.62
N THR A 594 -2.09 -4.25 -27.76
CA THR A 594 -2.39 -2.81 -27.69
C THR A 594 -2.07 -2.09 -29.01
N LYS A 595 -2.36 -0.78 -29.12
CA LYS A 595 -2.15 0.00 -30.35
C LYS A 595 -1.62 1.40 -30.07
N TYR A 596 -0.61 1.52 -29.23
CA TYR A 596 0.02 2.78 -28.87
C TYR A 596 1.05 3.21 -29.92
N SER A 597 1.34 4.52 -29.96
CA SER A 597 2.36 5.10 -30.85
C SER A 597 2.92 6.39 -30.25
N THR A 598 4.01 6.92 -30.84
CA THR A 598 4.50 8.27 -30.53
C THR A 598 3.93 9.34 -31.47
N LYS A 599 2.97 9.01 -32.34
CA LYS A 599 2.43 9.91 -33.37
C LYS A 599 1.75 11.13 -32.77
N THR A 600 1.04 10.95 -31.68
CA THR A 600 0.40 12.03 -30.92
C THR A 600 0.86 12.00 -29.47
N SER A 601 0.87 13.13 -28.79
CA SER A 601 1.14 13.21 -27.35
C SER A 601 0.12 12.43 -26.53
N GLU A 602 -1.12 12.31 -26.99
CA GLU A 602 -2.20 11.54 -26.35
C GLU A 602 -1.90 10.03 -26.41
N ASP A 603 -1.45 9.52 -27.57
CA ASP A 603 -1.07 8.11 -27.72
C ASP A 603 0.10 7.74 -26.82
N PHE A 604 1.14 8.61 -26.79
CA PHE A 604 2.28 8.42 -25.90
C PHE A 604 1.88 8.46 -24.41
N TYR A 605 0.98 9.37 -24.06
CA TYR A 605 0.44 9.46 -22.70
C TYR A 605 -0.38 8.21 -22.32
N ASN A 606 -1.16 7.68 -23.26
CA ASN A 606 -1.91 6.42 -23.07
C ASN A 606 -0.95 5.23 -22.86
N TYR A 607 0.14 5.19 -23.62
CA TYR A 607 1.22 4.21 -23.41
C TYR A 607 1.85 4.31 -22.02
N TYR A 608 2.21 5.54 -21.57
CA TYR A 608 2.71 5.79 -20.22
C TYR A 608 1.73 5.31 -19.13
N ASN A 609 0.45 5.62 -19.30
CA ASN A 609 -0.58 5.22 -18.36
C ASN A 609 -0.77 3.70 -18.30
N ASP A 610 -0.67 3.01 -19.42
CA ASP A 610 -0.80 1.56 -19.48
C ASP A 610 0.37 0.86 -18.78
N ILE A 611 1.60 1.30 -19.01
CA ILE A 611 2.78 0.82 -18.25
C ILE A 611 2.57 1.03 -16.75
N SER A 612 2.17 2.25 -16.36
CA SER A 612 1.92 2.58 -14.95
C SER A 612 0.84 1.69 -14.35
N LYS A 613 -0.23 1.45 -15.10
CA LYS A 613 -1.34 0.59 -14.69
C LYS A 613 -0.90 -0.87 -14.53
N LYS A 614 -0.20 -1.45 -15.51
CA LYS A 614 0.28 -2.85 -15.45
C LYS A 614 1.22 -3.10 -14.26
N LEU A 615 2.10 -2.16 -13.93
CA LEU A 615 2.99 -2.26 -12.77
C LEU A 615 2.21 -2.18 -11.43
N LYS A 616 1.14 -1.37 -11.37
CA LYS A 616 0.28 -1.24 -10.17
C LYS A 616 -0.71 -2.40 -10.05
N ASP A 617 -1.31 -2.81 -11.17
CA ASP A 617 -2.32 -3.87 -11.20
C ASP A 617 -1.72 -5.26 -10.94
N ARG A 618 -0.39 -5.42 -11.01
CA ARG A 618 0.31 -6.65 -10.58
C ARG A 618 -0.01 -7.03 -9.12
N GLU A 619 -0.34 -6.06 -8.28
CA GLU A 619 -0.83 -6.28 -6.92
C GLU A 619 -2.27 -6.83 -6.91
N ARG A 620 -3.12 -6.36 -7.84
CA ARG A 620 -4.55 -6.66 -7.88
C ARG A 620 -4.92 -7.90 -8.69
N GLN A 621 -4.08 -8.27 -9.64
CA GLN A 621 -4.30 -9.39 -10.56
C GLN A 621 -3.07 -10.29 -10.58
N PRO A 622 -2.76 -10.96 -9.46
CA PRO A 622 -1.57 -11.79 -9.35
C PRO A 622 -1.58 -13.00 -10.29
N GLU A 623 -2.75 -13.46 -10.78
CA GLU A 623 -2.87 -14.58 -11.71
C GLU A 623 -2.68 -14.20 -13.18
N ASN A 624 -2.74 -12.94 -13.56
CA ASN A 624 -2.57 -12.52 -14.95
C ASN A 624 -1.10 -12.39 -15.34
N THR A 625 -0.42 -13.52 -15.54
CA THR A 625 1.01 -13.57 -15.89
C THR A 625 1.31 -12.98 -17.26
N ASN A 626 0.39 -13.13 -18.24
CA ASN A 626 0.58 -12.64 -19.60
C ASN A 626 0.55 -11.12 -19.72
N ASN A 627 -0.09 -10.43 -18.76
CA ASN A 627 -0.21 -8.97 -18.74
C ASN A 627 0.81 -8.29 -17.81
N ARG A 628 1.93 -8.95 -17.48
CA ARG A 628 2.94 -8.43 -16.55
C ARG A 628 4.15 -7.86 -17.26
N ILE A 629 4.68 -6.76 -16.73
CA ILE A 629 5.99 -6.22 -17.06
C ILE A 629 6.97 -6.69 -15.98
N ASP A 630 7.98 -7.48 -16.35
CA ASP A 630 8.99 -7.97 -15.43
C ASP A 630 10.06 -6.92 -15.15
N ILE A 631 10.55 -6.27 -16.19
CA ILE A 631 11.57 -5.21 -16.09
C ILE A 631 11.11 -3.98 -16.88
N LEU A 632 11.13 -2.82 -16.23
CA LEU A 632 10.95 -1.53 -16.90
C LEU A 632 12.30 -0.81 -17.03
N LEU A 633 12.77 -0.58 -18.26
CA LEU A 633 13.98 0.21 -18.56
C LEU A 633 13.63 1.70 -18.61
N VAL A 634 14.39 2.52 -17.88
CA VAL A 634 14.16 3.96 -17.78
C VAL A 634 15.46 4.73 -17.67
N VAL A 635 15.45 6.00 -18.10
CA VAL A 635 16.53 6.95 -17.83
C VAL A 635 16.18 7.75 -16.57
N ASN A 636 15.12 8.55 -16.60
CA ASN A 636 14.66 9.37 -15.48
C ASN A 636 13.17 9.18 -15.14
N MET A 637 12.36 8.76 -16.13
CA MET A 637 10.93 8.56 -15.94
C MET A 637 10.69 7.45 -14.90
N PHE A 638 9.63 7.56 -14.12
CA PHE A 638 9.27 6.64 -13.04
C PHE A 638 10.23 6.61 -11.83
N LEU A 639 11.44 7.17 -11.89
CA LEU A 639 12.33 7.24 -10.72
C LEU A 639 11.81 8.18 -9.63
N THR A 640 10.96 9.13 -9.99
CA THR A 640 10.34 10.09 -9.06
C THR A 640 8.83 10.10 -9.23
N GLY A 641 8.06 10.22 -8.13
CA GLY A 641 6.61 10.34 -8.17
C GLY A 641 5.82 9.04 -8.43
N PHE A 642 6.45 7.95 -8.83
CA PHE A 642 5.80 6.67 -9.10
C PHE A 642 5.71 5.78 -7.85
N ASP A 643 4.58 5.10 -7.68
CA ASP A 643 4.34 4.18 -6.57
C ASP A 643 3.72 2.88 -7.06
N ALA A 644 4.42 1.74 -6.83
CA ALA A 644 3.94 0.39 -7.10
C ALA A 644 4.49 -0.55 -6.00
N LYS A 645 3.61 -1.17 -5.23
CA LYS A 645 4.01 -2.00 -4.09
C LYS A 645 4.72 -3.28 -4.52
N LYS A 646 4.32 -3.87 -5.65
CA LYS A 646 4.98 -5.06 -6.24
C LYS A 646 6.30 -4.74 -6.96
N LEU A 647 6.79 -3.51 -6.95
CA LEU A 647 8.14 -3.16 -7.39
C LEU A 647 9.10 -3.34 -6.20
N ASN A 648 9.95 -4.39 -6.25
CA ASN A 648 10.89 -4.69 -5.16
C ASN A 648 12.37 -4.58 -5.56
N SER A 649 12.69 -4.54 -6.87
CA SER A 649 14.07 -4.56 -7.34
C SER A 649 14.39 -3.34 -8.22
N LEU A 650 15.57 -2.78 -8.03
CA LEU A 650 16.11 -1.70 -8.85
C LEU A 650 17.53 -2.06 -9.29
N TYR A 651 17.74 -2.16 -10.59
CA TYR A 651 19.04 -2.25 -11.23
C TYR A 651 19.53 -0.85 -11.58
N VAL A 652 20.78 -0.51 -11.27
CA VAL A 652 21.33 0.86 -11.45
C VAL A 652 22.62 0.82 -12.23
N ASP A 653 22.60 1.31 -13.46
CA ASP A 653 23.77 1.66 -14.27
C ASP A 653 23.77 3.15 -14.60
N LYS A 654 23.67 3.98 -13.56
CA LYS A 654 23.60 5.44 -13.61
C LYS A 654 24.32 6.08 -12.44
N ASN A 655 25.01 7.19 -12.68
CA ASN A 655 25.68 7.96 -11.64
C ASN A 655 24.69 8.84 -10.86
N LEU A 656 23.90 8.20 -9.99
CA LEU A 656 22.95 8.89 -9.09
C LEU A 656 23.68 9.61 -7.95
N LYS A 657 23.14 10.76 -7.52
CA LYS A 657 23.66 11.55 -6.40
C LYS A 657 22.52 12.04 -5.50
N TYR A 658 22.80 12.22 -4.20
CA TYR A 658 21.94 12.86 -3.21
C TYR A 658 20.45 12.47 -3.32
N HIS A 659 19.58 13.46 -3.62
CA HIS A 659 18.13 13.27 -3.70
C HIS A 659 17.72 12.26 -4.79
N GLY A 660 18.36 12.30 -5.98
CA GLY A 660 18.06 11.36 -7.07
C GLY A 660 18.34 9.91 -6.67
N LEU A 661 19.41 9.65 -5.90
CA LEU A 661 19.75 8.33 -5.39
C LEU A 661 18.69 7.81 -4.39
N ILE A 662 18.40 8.60 -3.35
CA ILE A 662 17.40 8.19 -2.33
C ILE A 662 16.01 8.03 -2.94
N GLN A 663 15.62 8.87 -3.89
CA GLN A 663 14.31 8.77 -4.57
C GLN A 663 14.22 7.50 -5.43
N ALA A 664 15.27 7.16 -6.19
CA ALA A 664 15.31 5.94 -6.97
C ALA A 664 15.23 4.68 -6.08
N TYR A 665 16.05 4.61 -5.03
CA TYR A 665 16.02 3.49 -4.07
C TYR A 665 14.64 3.35 -3.42
N SER A 666 14.02 4.48 -3.05
CA SER A 666 12.71 4.50 -2.41
C SER A 666 11.54 4.06 -3.31
N ARG A 667 11.79 3.69 -4.59
CA ARG A 667 10.78 3.03 -5.42
C ARG A 667 10.54 1.59 -4.97
N THR A 668 11.54 0.92 -4.38
CA THR A 668 11.51 -0.49 -4.03
C THR A 668 11.04 -0.77 -2.59
N ASN A 669 11.03 0.22 -1.71
CA ASN A 669 10.87 0.02 -0.26
C ASN A 669 9.43 0.16 0.27
N ARG A 670 8.43 0.06 -0.59
CA ARG A 670 7.02 0.05 -0.17
C ARG A 670 6.69 -1.24 0.55
N ILE A 671 6.00 -1.11 1.68
CA ILE A 671 5.46 -2.29 2.38
C ILE A 671 4.33 -2.93 1.58
N LEU A 672 4.23 -4.23 1.65
CA LEU A 672 3.15 -5.02 1.06
C LEU A 672 2.68 -6.05 2.10
N ASN A 673 3.26 -7.25 2.11
CA ASN A 673 2.99 -8.35 3.02
C ASN A 673 4.32 -8.94 3.54
N GLU A 674 4.29 -10.07 4.23
CA GLU A 674 5.48 -10.70 4.79
C GLU A 674 6.47 -11.16 3.72
N THR A 675 5.98 -11.42 2.51
CA THR A 675 6.83 -11.86 1.39
C THR A 675 7.79 -10.77 0.91
N LYS A 676 7.44 -9.48 1.02
CA LYS A 676 8.31 -8.36 0.68
C LYS A 676 9.08 -7.91 1.92
N SER A 677 10.26 -8.49 2.14
CA SER A 677 11.11 -8.21 3.31
C SER A 677 11.97 -6.95 3.16
N GLN A 678 12.38 -6.60 1.93
CA GLN A 678 13.26 -5.46 1.64
C GLN A 678 13.07 -4.92 0.22
N GLY A 679 13.71 -3.76 -0.06
CA GLY A 679 13.95 -3.30 -1.41
C GLY A 679 15.33 -3.77 -1.89
N ASN A 680 15.40 -4.45 -3.03
CA ASN A 680 16.65 -4.96 -3.60
C ASN A 680 17.23 -3.93 -4.57
N ILE A 681 18.46 -3.49 -4.32
CA ILE A 681 19.19 -2.53 -5.16
C ILE A 681 20.46 -3.22 -5.66
N VAL A 682 20.62 -3.32 -6.96
CA VAL A 682 21.84 -3.85 -7.60
C VAL A 682 22.49 -2.75 -8.40
N VAL A 683 23.72 -2.41 -8.04
CA VAL A 683 24.44 -1.26 -8.55
C VAL A 683 25.63 -1.73 -9.39
N PHE A 684 25.69 -1.29 -10.67
CA PHE A 684 26.77 -1.57 -11.61
C PHE A 684 27.78 -0.43 -11.76
N ARG A 685 27.68 0.56 -10.88
CA ARG A 685 28.57 1.74 -10.78
C ARG A 685 29.17 1.82 -9.37
N ASN A 686 30.24 2.58 -9.20
CA ASN A 686 30.80 2.84 -7.87
C ASN A 686 29.99 3.91 -7.13
N LEU A 687 28.87 3.52 -6.52
CA LEU A 687 27.97 4.42 -5.80
C LEU A 687 28.02 4.27 -4.27
N LYS A 688 28.94 3.45 -3.71
CA LYS A 688 28.93 3.20 -2.25
C LYS A 688 29.08 4.50 -1.45
N ASN A 689 30.10 5.30 -1.74
CA ASN A 689 30.33 6.56 -1.03
C ASN A 689 29.17 7.54 -1.21
N ARG A 690 28.63 7.62 -2.43
CA ARG A 690 27.46 8.48 -2.74
C ARG A 690 26.19 8.01 -2.04
N THR A 691 26.04 6.71 -1.85
CA THR A 691 24.94 6.14 -1.07
C THR A 691 25.05 6.54 0.39
N ASP A 692 26.24 6.39 0.98
CA ASP A 692 26.51 6.75 2.37
C ASP A 692 26.37 8.26 2.62
N GLU A 693 26.86 9.10 1.71
CA GLU A 693 26.67 10.55 1.73
C GLU A 693 25.19 10.94 1.66
N ALA A 694 24.43 10.35 0.72
CA ALA A 694 23.01 10.65 0.56
C ALA A 694 22.19 10.22 1.79
N ILE A 695 22.49 9.06 2.36
CA ILE A 695 21.87 8.58 3.60
C ILE A 695 22.20 9.53 4.77
N THR A 696 23.46 9.92 4.91
CA THR A 696 23.90 10.85 5.95
C THR A 696 23.23 12.21 5.84
N LEU A 697 23.10 12.74 4.62
CA LEU A 697 22.49 14.04 4.36
C LEU A 697 21.00 14.08 4.69
N PHE A 698 20.25 13.00 4.36
CA PHE A 698 18.79 12.96 4.52
C PHE A 698 18.33 12.25 5.80
N SER A 699 19.25 11.86 6.68
CA SER A 699 18.96 11.29 8.00
C SER A 699 19.98 11.71 9.05
N ASN A 700 21.00 10.88 9.32
CA ASN A 700 22.18 11.16 10.14
C ASN A 700 23.27 10.09 9.89
N LYS A 701 24.48 10.29 10.40
CA LYS A 701 25.62 9.34 10.19
C LYS A 701 25.36 7.94 10.76
N GLU A 702 24.60 7.83 11.84
CA GLU A 702 24.28 6.55 12.49
C GLU A 702 23.15 5.80 11.76
N ALA A 703 22.58 6.42 10.73
CA ALA A 703 21.41 5.91 10.00
C ALA A 703 21.73 4.80 9.00
N ILE A 704 22.99 4.65 8.58
CA ILE A 704 23.37 3.67 7.55
C ILE A 704 22.95 2.26 7.97
N GLU A 705 23.26 1.84 9.21
CA GLU A 705 22.87 0.52 9.74
C GLU A 705 21.35 0.34 9.91
N VAL A 706 20.60 1.43 10.03
CA VAL A 706 19.15 1.40 10.13
C VAL A 706 18.51 1.25 8.75
N ILE A 707 19.07 1.90 7.74
CA ILE A 707 18.49 2.03 6.37
C ILE A 707 18.94 0.87 5.49
N ILE A 708 20.22 0.47 5.56
CA ILE A 708 20.78 -0.64 4.77
C ILE A 708 20.68 -1.93 5.57
N MET A 709 20.38 -3.02 4.88
CA MET A 709 20.41 -4.35 5.47
C MET A 709 21.87 -4.76 5.81
N ARG A 710 22.00 -5.63 6.81
CA ARG A 710 23.30 -6.20 7.18
C ARG A 710 23.82 -7.12 6.06
N PRO A 711 25.13 -7.44 6.06
CA PRO A 711 25.72 -8.41 5.14
C PRO A 711 25.06 -9.80 5.22
N TYR A 712 25.24 -10.61 4.18
CA TYR A 712 24.70 -11.96 4.06
C TYR A 712 25.09 -12.84 5.26
N GLU A 713 26.33 -12.79 5.69
CA GLU A 713 26.91 -13.60 6.78
C GLU A 713 26.20 -13.36 8.13
N ASP A 714 25.73 -12.15 8.37
CA ASP A 714 24.95 -11.80 9.57
C ASP A 714 23.58 -12.52 9.57
N TYR A 715 22.97 -12.69 8.41
CA TYR A 715 21.70 -13.41 8.29
C TYR A 715 21.87 -14.92 8.33
N VAL A 716 22.98 -15.45 7.81
CA VAL A 716 23.39 -16.85 8.01
C VAL A 716 23.54 -17.15 9.50
N SER A 717 24.24 -16.28 10.22
CA SER A 717 24.43 -16.43 11.68
C SER A 717 23.10 -16.39 12.43
N LYS A 718 22.19 -15.46 12.07
CA LYS A 718 20.85 -15.38 12.67
C LYS A 718 19.97 -16.59 12.36
N PHE A 719 20.07 -17.13 11.16
CA PHE A 719 19.33 -18.34 10.79
C PHE A 719 19.78 -19.53 11.65
N ASN A 720 21.09 -19.71 11.79
CA ASN A 720 21.67 -20.78 12.61
C ASN A 720 21.29 -20.63 14.09
N GLU A 721 21.27 -19.39 14.65
CA GLU A 721 20.78 -19.13 16.01
C GLU A 721 19.28 -19.45 16.15
N ALA A 722 18.45 -19.05 15.16
CA ALA A 722 17.03 -19.38 15.16
C ALA A 722 16.78 -20.88 15.03
N PHE A 723 17.61 -21.59 14.28
CA PHE A 723 17.56 -23.05 14.17
C PHE A 723 17.91 -23.73 15.51
N GLU A 724 18.96 -23.28 16.20
CA GLU A 724 19.28 -23.76 17.56
C GLU A 724 18.13 -23.50 18.55
N ASN A 725 17.42 -22.36 18.42
CA ASN A 725 16.28 -22.04 19.26
C ASN A 725 15.07 -22.96 18.92
N LEU A 726 14.86 -23.33 17.66
CA LEU A 726 13.86 -24.31 17.27
C LEU A 726 14.17 -25.69 17.90
N LEU A 727 15.42 -26.14 17.83
CA LEU A 727 15.85 -27.42 18.40
C LEU A 727 15.71 -27.48 19.94
N LYS A 728 15.74 -26.34 20.64
CA LYS A 728 15.44 -26.29 22.10
C LYS A 728 13.96 -26.59 22.40
N VAL A 729 13.05 -26.23 21.48
CA VAL A 729 11.62 -26.49 21.60
C VAL A 729 11.28 -27.88 21.07
N THR A 730 11.79 -28.23 19.92
CA THR A 730 11.55 -29.49 19.22
C THR A 730 12.88 -30.03 18.68
N PRO A 731 13.57 -30.92 19.43
CA PRO A 731 14.90 -31.47 19.04
C PRO A 731 14.89 -32.28 17.73
N THR A 732 13.74 -32.85 17.37
CA THR A 732 13.53 -33.59 16.11
C THR A 732 12.21 -33.20 15.49
N THR A 733 12.01 -33.51 14.23
CA THR A 733 10.72 -33.29 13.54
C THR A 733 9.58 -34.11 14.17
N ASP A 734 9.88 -35.31 14.68
CA ASP A 734 8.88 -36.16 15.32
C ASP A 734 8.46 -35.62 16.69
N SER A 735 9.37 -34.91 17.41
CA SER A 735 9.04 -34.31 18.71
C SER A 735 7.98 -33.21 18.64
N VAL A 736 7.66 -32.71 17.45
CA VAL A 736 6.51 -31.81 17.26
C VAL A 736 5.18 -32.50 17.55
N ASN A 737 5.08 -33.80 17.28
CA ASN A 737 3.88 -34.59 17.55
C ASN A 737 3.66 -34.87 19.06
N ASP A 738 4.74 -34.75 19.86
CA ASP A 738 4.77 -35.08 21.29
C ASP A 738 4.58 -33.81 22.17
N LEU A 739 4.26 -32.65 21.57
CA LEU A 739 4.00 -31.42 22.30
C LEU A 739 2.70 -31.56 23.11
N GLU A 740 2.80 -31.44 24.44
CA GLU A 740 1.69 -31.75 25.37
C GLU A 740 0.72 -30.60 25.54
N THR A 741 1.17 -29.35 25.41
CA THR A 741 0.37 -28.15 25.68
C THR A 741 0.26 -27.23 24.47
N GLU A 742 -0.84 -26.47 24.38
CA GLU A 742 -1.00 -25.44 23.37
C GLU A 742 0.08 -24.33 23.47
N ASP A 743 0.61 -24.06 24.66
CA ASP A 743 1.73 -23.13 24.85
C ASP A 743 3.03 -23.70 24.20
N ASP A 744 3.25 -25.02 24.22
CA ASP A 744 4.39 -25.65 23.55
C ASP A 744 4.23 -25.66 22.04
N GLU A 745 3.02 -25.96 21.54
CA GLU A 745 2.70 -25.81 20.11
C GLU A 745 2.89 -24.37 19.62
N LEU A 746 2.46 -23.39 20.41
CA LEU A 746 2.68 -21.97 20.12
C LEU A 746 4.17 -21.59 20.06
N ASN A 747 4.99 -22.13 20.99
CA ASN A 747 6.43 -21.89 20.99
C ASN A 747 7.10 -22.48 19.75
N PHE A 748 6.68 -23.68 19.31
CA PHE A 748 7.14 -24.27 18.05
C PHE A 748 6.76 -23.39 16.83
N ILE A 749 5.48 -22.97 16.76
CA ILE A 749 4.98 -22.12 15.67
C ILE A 749 5.82 -20.83 15.58
N LYS A 750 6.09 -20.18 16.71
CA LYS A 750 6.91 -18.96 16.77
C LYS A 750 8.34 -19.22 16.28
N ALA A 751 8.98 -20.26 16.79
CA ALA A 751 10.36 -20.57 16.44
C ALA A 751 10.53 -20.92 14.95
N PHE A 752 9.62 -21.71 14.38
CA PHE A 752 9.67 -22.04 12.97
C PHE A 752 9.31 -20.86 12.06
N ARG A 753 8.37 -20.02 12.49
CA ARG A 753 8.03 -18.78 11.78
C ARG A 753 9.21 -17.81 11.70
N ASP A 754 10.01 -17.68 12.76
CA ASP A 754 11.23 -16.89 12.73
C ASP A 754 12.25 -17.41 11.73
N LEU A 755 12.42 -18.74 11.61
CA LEU A 755 13.24 -19.36 10.56
C LEU A 755 12.72 -19.03 9.16
N MET A 756 11.41 -19.14 8.91
CA MET A 756 10.81 -18.81 7.61
C MET A 756 11.07 -17.36 7.22
N ARG A 757 10.94 -16.42 8.16
CA ARG A 757 11.19 -14.98 7.94
C ARG A 757 12.66 -14.74 7.56
N ILE A 758 13.61 -15.36 8.26
CA ILE A 758 15.04 -15.20 7.97
C ILE A 758 15.40 -15.88 6.64
N LYS A 759 14.89 -17.09 6.37
CA LYS A 759 15.03 -17.76 5.07
C LYS A 759 14.57 -16.85 3.93
N ASN A 760 13.40 -16.24 4.06
CA ASN A 760 12.85 -15.33 3.06
C ASN A 760 13.77 -14.14 2.75
N ILE A 761 14.50 -13.62 3.75
CA ILE A 761 15.53 -12.60 3.55
C ILE A 761 16.73 -13.19 2.81
N LEU A 762 17.24 -14.33 3.27
CA LEU A 762 18.44 -14.98 2.72
C LEU A 762 18.26 -15.36 1.24
N THR A 763 17.11 -15.88 0.85
CA THR A 763 16.84 -16.28 -0.54
C THR A 763 16.86 -15.10 -1.53
N ALA A 764 16.76 -13.87 -1.07
CA ALA A 764 16.88 -12.67 -1.92
C ALA A 764 18.34 -12.28 -2.23
N PHE A 765 19.33 -12.79 -1.49
CA PHE A 765 20.74 -12.54 -1.77
C PHE A 765 21.23 -13.37 -2.95
N SER A 766 22.10 -12.78 -3.79
CA SER A 766 22.68 -13.46 -4.95
C SER A 766 23.57 -14.65 -4.56
N ASP A 767 24.22 -14.56 -3.40
CA ASP A 767 25.19 -15.53 -2.88
C ASP A 767 24.52 -16.66 -2.06
N PHE A 768 23.18 -16.66 -1.90
CA PHE A 768 22.49 -17.64 -1.07
C PHE A 768 22.76 -19.09 -1.53
N ASN A 769 23.20 -19.92 -0.59
CA ASN A 769 23.36 -21.36 -0.73
C ASN A 769 22.91 -22.05 0.56
N TRP A 770 22.18 -23.16 0.46
CA TRP A 770 21.79 -23.97 1.61
C TRP A 770 22.98 -24.58 2.37
N ASP A 771 24.11 -24.81 1.68
CA ASP A 771 25.34 -25.36 2.28
C ASP A 771 25.98 -24.38 3.29
N ASP A 772 25.61 -23.12 3.28
CA ASP A 772 26.07 -22.12 4.27
C ASP A 772 25.31 -22.20 5.60
N LEU A 773 24.20 -22.95 5.65
CA LEU A 773 23.32 -23.08 6.81
C LEU A 773 23.57 -24.39 7.56
N GLN A 774 23.34 -24.39 8.89
CA GLN A 774 23.38 -25.62 9.70
C GLN A 774 22.19 -26.54 9.46
N MET A 775 21.10 -26.03 8.93
CA MET A 775 19.87 -26.75 8.61
C MET A 775 19.87 -27.09 7.12
N SER A 776 19.69 -28.36 6.77
CA SER A 776 19.52 -28.75 5.36
C SER A 776 18.15 -28.36 4.83
N GLU A 777 18.03 -28.20 3.51
CA GLU A 777 16.74 -27.92 2.85
C GLU A 777 15.69 -28.99 3.18
N GLN A 778 16.06 -30.27 3.15
CA GLN A 778 15.14 -31.37 3.49
C GLN A 778 14.63 -31.25 4.92
N LEU A 779 15.49 -30.97 5.90
CA LEU A 779 15.08 -30.83 7.29
C LEU A 779 14.15 -29.62 7.48
N PHE A 780 14.38 -28.54 6.73
CA PHE A 780 13.47 -27.40 6.73
C PHE A 780 12.09 -27.78 6.21
N GLU A 781 12.01 -28.52 5.09
CA GLU A 781 10.74 -28.98 4.53
C GLU A 781 10.01 -29.97 5.45
N ASP A 782 10.74 -30.81 6.19
CA ASP A 782 10.18 -31.74 7.17
C ASP A 782 9.51 -30.97 8.33
N PHE A 783 10.17 -29.96 8.90
CA PHE A 783 9.56 -29.08 9.92
C PHE A 783 8.39 -28.26 9.36
N LYS A 784 8.48 -27.83 8.10
CA LYS A 784 7.40 -27.12 7.40
C LYS A 784 6.14 -28.00 7.30
N SER A 785 6.31 -29.30 7.00
CA SER A 785 5.19 -30.25 6.97
C SER A 785 4.49 -30.33 8.34
N LYS A 786 5.25 -30.43 9.44
CA LYS A 786 4.70 -30.45 10.80
C LYS A 786 4.00 -29.14 11.19
N TYR A 787 4.53 -28.04 10.73
CA TYR A 787 3.92 -26.72 10.93
C TYR A 787 2.56 -26.61 10.22
N LEU A 788 2.44 -27.14 9.01
CA LEU A 788 1.18 -27.23 8.27
C LEU A 788 0.18 -28.19 8.92
N ASP A 789 0.64 -29.32 9.48
CA ASP A 789 -0.23 -30.25 10.23
C ASP A 789 -0.90 -29.53 11.43
N LEU A 790 -0.14 -28.72 12.16
CA LEU A 790 -0.69 -27.90 13.26
C LEU A 790 -1.70 -26.83 12.76
N TYR A 791 -1.42 -26.22 11.63
CA TYR A 791 -2.37 -25.30 11.01
C TYR A 791 -3.69 -25.98 10.64
N GLU A 792 -3.66 -27.15 10.01
CA GLU A 792 -4.86 -27.91 9.67
C GLU A 792 -5.64 -28.38 10.92
N LYS A 793 -4.93 -28.79 11.98
CA LYS A 793 -5.53 -29.11 13.29
C LYS A 793 -6.35 -27.95 13.84
N VAL A 794 -5.78 -26.73 13.79
CA VAL A 794 -6.45 -25.51 14.28
C VAL A 794 -7.65 -25.15 13.40
N LYS A 795 -7.50 -25.21 12.06
CA LYS A 795 -8.57 -24.91 11.10
C LYS A 795 -9.76 -25.86 11.18
N GLY A 796 -9.53 -27.13 11.55
CA GLY A 796 -10.57 -28.17 11.67
C GLY A 796 -11.43 -28.05 12.94
N ASN A 797 -11.05 -27.23 13.91
CA ASN A 797 -11.71 -27.14 15.21
C ASN A 797 -12.85 -26.10 15.18
N HIS A 798 -14.10 -26.53 14.89
CA HIS A 798 -15.27 -25.66 14.72
C HIS A 798 -16.18 -25.58 15.96
N GLN A 799 -15.62 -25.37 17.15
CA GLN A 799 -16.43 -25.24 18.36
C GLN A 799 -17.09 -23.85 18.48
N LYS A 800 -18.26 -23.75 19.13
CA LYS A 800 -19.04 -22.49 19.29
C LYS A 800 -18.40 -21.48 20.25
N GLU A 801 -17.52 -21.90 21.12
CA GLU A 801 -16.76 -21.07 22.05
C GLU A 801 -15.27 -21.27 21.77
N LYS A 802 -14.49 -20.19 21.88
CA LYS A 802 -13.03 -20.25 21.73
C LYS A 802 -12.45 -21.15 22.83
N VAL A 803 -11.91 -22.28 22.44
CA VAL A 803 -11.27 -23.24 23.34
C VAL A 803 -9.75 -23.21 23.22
N SER A 804 -9.22 -22.87 22.05
CA SER A 804 -7.78 -22.91 21.73
C SER A 804 -7.18 -21.51 21.60
N ILE A 805 -5.97 -21.32 22.19
CA ILE A 805 -5.17 -20.10 21.99
C ILE A 805 -4.59 -20.00 20.58
N LEU A 806 -4.50 -21.13 19.87
CA LEU A 806 -3.92 -21.20 18.52
C LEU A 806 -4.86 -20.68 17.42
N GLU A 807 -6.15 -20.50 17.70
CA GLU A 807 -7.12 -19.98 16.71
C GLU A 807 -6.85 -18.55 16.24
N ASP A 808 -6.18 -17.74 17.05
CA ASP A 808 -5.82 -16.36 16.73
C ASP A 808 -4.37 -16.23 16.20
N VAL A 809 -3.59 -17.33 16.23
CA VAL A 809 -2.20 -17.34 15.80
C VAL A 809 -2.12 -17.23 14.29
N ASP A 810 -1.28 -16.33 13.81
CA ASP A 810 -0.98 -16.20 12.39
C ASP A 810 0.15 -17.15 11.99
N PHE A 811 -0.16 -18.07 11.10
CA PHE A 811 0.80 -19.05 10.57
C PHE A 811 1.65 -18.50 9.43
N GLU A 812 1.45 -17.24 8.99
CA GLU A 812 2.21 -16.62 7.88
C GLU A 812 2.37 -17.54 6.65
N LEU A 813 1.27 -18.11 6.22
CA LEU A 813 1.24 -19.06 5.10
C LEU A 813 1.79 -18.46 3.80
N GLU A 814 1.78 -17.13 3.66
CA GLU A 814 2.36 -16.44 2.51
C GLU A 814 3.87 -16.75 2.35
N LEU A 815 4.58 -17.02 3.46
CA LEU A 815 5.99 -17.40 3.41
C LEU A 815 6.20 -18.85 2.99
N ILE A 816 5.18 -19.69 3.21
CA ILE A 816 5.18 -21.09 2.83
C ILE A 816 4.87 -21.26 1.35
N HIS A 817 3.89 -20.52 0.84
CA HIS A 817 3.36 -20.65 -0.53
C HIS A 817 4.38 -20.37 -1.65
N ARG A 818 5.53 -19.80 -1.34
CA ARG A 818 6.58 -19.55 -2.34
C ARG A 818 7.31 -20.77 -2.87
N ASP A 819 7.44 -21.81 -2.05
CA ASP A 819 8.20 -23.01 -2.38
C ASP A 819 7.27 -24.19 -2.73
N GLU A 820 5.98 -23.94 -2.95
CA GLU A 820 4.97 -24.98 -3.08
C GLU A 820 4.96 -25.70 -4.43
N ILE A 821 4.64 -26.99 -4.34
CA ILE A 821 4.10 -27.77 -5.44
C ILE A 821 2.74 -27.16 -5.82
N ASN A 822 2.76 -26.35 -6.84
CA ASN A 822 1.59 -25.66 -7.38
C ASN A 822 1.13 -26.30 -8.70
N VAL A 823 0.09 -25.76 -9.30
CA VAL A 823 -0.42 -26.23 -10.60
C VAL A 823 0.66 -26.16 -11.68
N SER A 824 1.56 -25.14 -11.65
CA SER A 824 2.68 -25.03 -12.61
C SER A 824 3.66 -26.21 -12.48
N TYR A 825 3.92 -26.68 -11.28
CA TYR A 825 4.74 -27.88 -11.06
C TYR A 825 4.05 -29.14 -11.62
N ILE A 826 2.73 -29.27 -11.43
CA ILE A 826 1.94 -30.36 -12.04
C ILE A 826 2.00 -30.30 -13.56
N ILE A 827 1.89 -29.09 -14.15
CA ILE A 827 2.03 -28.90 -15.61
C ILE A 827 3.41 -29.36 -16.09
N GLN A 828 4.49 -29.03 -15.37
CA GLN A 828 5.84 -29.49 -15.70
C GLN A 828 5.95 -31.03 -15.62
N LEU A 829 5.31 -31.67 -14.65
CA LEU A 829 5.23 -33.12 -14.56
C LEU A 829 4.40 -33.70 -15.71
N LEU A 830 3.32 -33.09 -16.15
CA LEU A 830 2.53 -33.49 -17.33
C LEU A 830 3.34 -33.38 -18.62
N ILE A 831 4.12 -32.30 -18.78
CA ILE A 831 5.05 -32.15 -19.91
C ILE A 831 6.11 -33.29 -19.92
N LYS A 832 6.69 -33.60 -18.76
CA LYS A 832 7.61 -34.72 -18.59
C LYS A 832 6.93 -36.07 -18.92
N LEU A 833 5.71 -36.27 -18.45
CA LEU A 833 4.92 -37.48 -18.70
C LEU A 833 4.71 -37.71 -20.19
N LYS A 834 4.40 -36.64 -20.94
CA LYS A 834 4.19 -36.72 -22.40
C LYS A 834 5.47 -36.93 -23.20
N SER A 835 6.62 -36.51 -22.69
CA SER A 835 7.93 -36.65 -23.34
C SER A 835 8.64 -37.98 -23.04
N GLN A 836 8.13 -38.80 -22.13
CA GLN A 836 8.74 -40.08 -21.70
C GLN A 836 8.28 -41.29 -22.51
N THR A 837 9.16 -42.27 -22.66
CA THR A 837 8.84 -43.58 -23.26
C THR A 837 8.02 -44.45 -22.29
N GLN A 838 7.14 -45.31 -22.84
CA GLN A 838 6.11 -46.12 -22.16
C GLN A 838 6.45 -46.78 -20.80
N LYS A 839 7.72 -47.04 -20.45
CA LYS A 839 8.10 -47.68 -19.19
C LYS A 839 8.08 -46.78 -17.94
N ASN A 840 8.11 -45.47 -18.08
CA ASN A 840 8.15 -44.52 -16.94
C ASN A 840 6.84 -43.76 -16.72
N VAL A 841 5.88 -43.88 -17.64
CA VAL A 841 4.59 -43.16 -17.62
C VAL A 841 3.80 -43.48 -16.36
N SER A 842 3.68 -44.77 -15.97
CA SER A 842 2.88 -45.18 -14.81
C SER A 842 3.46 -44.68 -13.46
N LYS A 843 4.78 -44.49 -13.38
CA LYS A 843 5.42 -43.97 -12.17
C LYS A 843 5.17 -42.46 -11.99
N THR A 844 5.29 -41.69 -13.07
CA THR A 844 5.06 -40.24 -13.07
C THR A 844 3.56 -39.90 -12.88
N GLU A 845 2.65 -40.72 -13.45
CA GLU A 845 1.22 -40.59 -13.15
C GLU A 845 0.92 -40.85 -11.66
N GLN A 846 1.50 -41.90 -11.07
CA GLN A 846 1.34 -42.16 -9.63
C GLN A 846 1.93 -41.04 -8.78
N GLU A 847 3.04 -40.44 -9.16
CA GLU A 847 3.62 -39.26 -8.48
C GLU A 847 2.66 -38.07 -8.53
N ILE A 848 2.06 -37.76 -9.69
CA ILE A 848 1.05 -36.69 -9.83
C ILE A 848 -0.17 -36.96 -8.94
N PHE A 849 -0.74 -38.18 -8.99
CA PHE A 849 -1.90 -38.52 -8.17
C PHE A 849 -1.58 -38.50 -6.66
N ASN A 850 -0.38 -38.91 -6.26
CA ASN A 850 0.07 -38.80 -4.87
C ASN A 850 0.18 -37.35 -4.43
N LEU A 851 0.76 -36.48 -5.26
CA LEU A 851 0.85 -35.02 -4.97
C LEU A 851 -0.54 -34.37 -4.87
N LEU A 852 -1.46 -34.70 -5.78
CA LEU A 852 -2.85 -34.21 -5.74
C LEU A 852 -3.59 -34.66 -4.46
N ASN A 853 -3.21 -35.78 -3.86
CA ASN A 853 -3.79 -36.28 -2.64
C ASN A 853 -3.14 -35.73 -1.36
N THR A 854 -1.81 -35.52 -1.40
CA THR A 854 -1.03 -35.10 -0.23
C THR A 854 -0.97 -33.60 -0.06
N GLU A 855 -0.91 -32.83 -1.16
CA GLU A 855 -0.79 -31.38 -1.09
C GLU A 855 -2.14 -30.69 -0.83
N ALA A 856 -2.21 -29.95 0.27
CA ALA A 856 -3.43 -29.28 0.72
C ALA A 856 -3.97 -28.28 -0.33
N THR A 857 -3.10 -27.56 -1.01
CA THR A 857 -3.43 -26.57 -2.05
C THR A 857 -3.98 -27.18 -3.33
N LEU A 858 -3.65 -28.44 -3.61
CA LEU A 858 -4.10 -29.17 -4.81
C LEU A 858 -5.37 -29.99 -4.58
N ARG A 859 -5.75 -30.25 -3.32
CA ARG A 859 -6.94 -31.07 -3.00
C ARG A 859 -8.24 -30.48 -3.58
N SER A 860 -8.42 -29.17 -3.49
CA SER A 860 -9.60 -28.49 -4.05
C SER A 860 -9.65 -28.54 -5.59
N LYS A 861 -8.50 -28.75 -6.24
CA LYS A 861 -8.31 -28.75 -7.69
C LYS A 861 -8.23 -30.16 -8.29
N ARG A 862 -8.16 -31.16 -7.44
CA ARG A 862 -7.91 -32.56 -7.81
C ARG A 862 -8.83 -33.06 -8.94
N GLU A 863 -10.14 -32.90 -8.78
CA GLU A 863 -11.12 -33.37 -9.77
C GLU A 863 -10.95 -32.72 -11.15
N LEU A 864 -10.59 -31.44 -11.18
CA LEU A 864 -10.36 -30.68 -12.41
C LEU A 864 -9.08 -31.14 -13.10
N ILE A 865 -7.99 -31.32 -12.33
CA ILE A 865 -6.70 -31.78 -12.86
C ILE A 865 -6.80 -33.26 -13.33
N GLU A 866 -7.44 -34.14 -12.57
CA GLU A 866 -7.70 -35.53 -12.97
C GLU A 866 -8.54 -35.61 -14.25
N ARG A 867 -9.55 -34.78 -14.39
CA ARG A 867 -10.37 -34.68 -15.60
C ARG A 867 -9.55 -34.21 -16.80
N PHE A 868 -8.71 -33.20 -16.64
CA PHE A 868 -7.81 -32.73 -17.68
C PHE A 868 -6.84 -33.82 -18.13
N ILE A 869 -6.25 -34.57 -17.18
CA ILE A 869 -5.37 -35.73 -17.49
C ILE A 869 -6.10 -36.81 -18.29
N GLN A 870 -7.34 -37.11 -17.95
CA GLN A 870 -8.12 -38.16 -18.58
C GLN A 870 -8.71 -37.79 -19.94
N GLU A 871 -9.22 -36.58 -20.08
CA GLU A 871 -10.01 -36.15 -21.25
C GLU A 871 -9.18 -35.30 -22.24
N ASN A 872 -8.33 -34.40 -21.78
CA ASN A 872 -7.62 -33.44 -22.64
C ASN A 872 -6.19 -33.88 -22.98
N LEU A 873 -5.43 -34.39 -22.02
CA LEU A 873 -4.03 -34.76 -22.23
C LEU A 873 -3.81 -35.82 -23.33
N PRO A 874 -4.69 -36.82 -23.54
CA PRO A 874 -4.53 -37.79 -24.63
C PRO A 874 -4.65 -37.19 -26.04
N VAL A 875 -5.40 -36.10 -26.19
CA VAL A 875 -5.70 -35.43 -27.46
C VAL A 875 -4.61 -34.44 -27.86
N ILE A 876 -3.85 -33.92 -26.89
CA ILE A 876 -2.76 -32.95 -27.12
C ILE A 876 -1.59 -33.68 -27.79
N LYS A 877 -1.15 -33.20 -28.97
CA LYS A 877 -0.07 -33.86 -29.76
C LYS A 877 1.33 -33.48 -29.27
N ASP A 878 1.54 -32.19 -28.93
CA ASP A 878 2.85 -31.65 -28.61
C ASP A 878 2.97 -31.30 -27.11
N ALA A 879 4.08 -31.71 -26.48
CA ALA A 879 4.32 -31.47 -25.06
C ALA A 879 4.38 -29.97 -24.74
N GLU A 880 4.86 -29.14 -25.68
CA GLU A 880 4.97 -27.69 -25.54
C GLU A 880 3.60 -26.97 -25.50
N SER A 881 2.54 -27.61 -26.04
CA SER A 881 1.18 -27.05 -26.02
C SER A 881 0.37 -27.40 -24.77
N ILE A 882 0.88 -28.26 -23.87
CA ILE A 882 0.15 -28.68 -22.65
C ILE A 882 -0.19 -27.50 -21.74
N GLU A 883 0.75 -26.60 -21.52
CA GLU A 883 0.55 -25.43 -20.66
C GLU A 883 -0.58 -24.54 -21.21
N SER A 884 -0.54 -24.18 -22.48
CA SER A 884 -1.55 -23.34 -23.12
C SER A 884 -2.93 -24.00 -23.20
N GLU A 885 -2.99 -25.32 -23.40
CA GLU A 885 -4.27 -26.06 -23.43
C GLU A 885 -4.83 -26.25 -22.01
N PHE A 886 -3.97 -26.42 -21.01
CA PHE A 886 -4.39 -26.45 -19.62
C PHE A 886 -4.96 -25.08 -19.18
N GLU A 887 -4.29 -23.97 -19.52
CA GLU A 887 -4.78 -22.61 -19.23
C GLU A 887 -6.15 -22.34 -19.86
N LYS A 888 -6.35 -22.76 -21.13
CA LYS A 888 -7.65 -22.63 -21.81
C LYS A 888 -8.72 -23.46 -21.11
N TYR A 889 -8.42 -24.72 -20.82
CA TYR A 889 -9.34 -25.61 -20.10
C TYR A 889 -9.72 -24.99 -18.74
N TRP A 890 -8.73 -24.53 -17.99
CA TRP A 890 -8.93 -23.94 -16.67
C TRP A 890 -9.79 -22.69 -16.73
N SER A 891 -9.50 -21.77 -17.64
CA SER A 891 -10.29 -20.53 -17.85
C SER A 891 -11.74 -20.82 -18.19
N VAL A 892 -12.00 -21.85 -19.00
CA VAL A 892 -13.37 -22.28 -19.37
C VAL A 892 -14.10 -22.85 -18.14
N GLU A 893 -13.46 -23.71 -17.36
CA GLU A 893 -14.09 -24.31 -16.18
C GLU A 893 -14.28 -23.29 -15.06
N GLN A 894 -13.34 -22.38 -14.87
CA GLN A 894 -13.46 -21.24 -13.94
C GLN A 894 -14.68 -20.39 -14.30
N ARG A 895 -14.81 -19.99 -15.57
CA ARG A 895 -15.93 -19.17 -16.03
C ARG A 895 -17.27 -19.89 -15.84
N LYS A 896 -17.38 -21.16 -16.22
CA LYS A 896 -18.58 -21.97 -15.99
C LYS A 896 -18.96 -22.04 -14.49
N ALA A 897 -17.97 -22.25 -13.63
CA ALA A 897 -18.20 -22.35 -12.18
C ALA A 897 -18.66 -21.00 -11.59
N PHE A 898 -18.09 -19.90 -12.07
CA PHE A 898 -18.50 -18.54 -11.67
C PHE A 898 -19.94 -18.23 -12.14
N GLU A 899 -20.23 -18.40 -13.43
CA GLU A 899 -21.56 -18.18 -14.01
C GLU A 899 -22.63 -19.04 -13.29
N LYS A 900 -22.29 -20.28 -12.95
CA LYS A 900 -23.18 -21.16 -12.19
C LYS A 900 -23.50 -20.61 -10.79
N ILE A 901 -22.53 -20.01 -10.10
CA ILE A 901 -22.78 -19.39 -8.77
C ILE A 901 -23.65 -18.14 -8.94
N VAL A 902 -23.36 -17.31 -9.93
CA VAL A 902 -24.11 -16.09 -10.24
C VAL A 902 -25.59 -16.42 -10.55
N ASP A 903 -25.83 -17.40 -11.41
CA ASP A 903 -27.19 -17.79 -11.84
C ASP A 903 -27.98 -18.45 -10.72
N GLU A 904 -27.40 -19.43 -10.01
CA GLU A 904 -28.08 -20.18 -8.94
C GLU A 904 -28.42 -19.32 -7.72
N GLU A 905 -27.55 -18.36 -7.38
CA GLU A 905 -27.74 -17.45 -6.25
C GLU A 905 -28.35 -16.08 -6.66
N LYS A 906 -28.60 -15.87 -7.96
CA LYS A 906 -29.12 -14.62 -8.54
C LYS A 906 -28.30 -13.41 -8.14
N LEU A 907 -26.99 -13.46 -8.39
CA LEU A 907 -26.06 -12.40 -8.05
C LEU A 907 -25.81 -11.48 -9.24
N SER A 908 -25.40 -10.26 -8.95
CA SER A 908 -24.83 -9.35 -9.95
C SER A 908 -23.42 -9.82 -10.31
N SER A 909 -23.17 -10.18 -11.56
CA SER A 909 -21.86 -10.66 -12.04
C SER A 909 -20.78 -9.63 -11.77
N GLU A 910 -20.98 -8.37 -12.13
CA GLU A 910 -20.02 -7.27 -11.94
C GLU A 910 -19.66 -7.04 -10.46
N LYS A 911 -20.66 -7.10 -9.57
CA LYS A 911 -20.42 -6.94 -8.13
C LYS A 911 -19.73 -8.15 -7.52
N ALA A 912 -20.04 -9.36 -8.00
CA ALA A 912 -19.43 -10.59 -7.53
C ALA A 912 -17.95 -10.68 -7.96
N GLU A 913 -17.62 -10.32 -9.20
CA GLU A 913 -16.24 -10.20 -9.68
C GLU A 913 -15.46 -9.20 -8.82
N LYS A 914 -16.03 -8.03 -8.59
CA LYS A 914 -15.40 -6.99 -7.77
C LYS A 914 -15.20 -7.44 -6.32
N LEU A 915 -16.16 -8.16 -5.72
CA LEU A 915 -16.00 -8.70 -4.36
C LEU A 915 -14.85 -9.71 -4.29
N ILE A 916 -14.70 -10.55 -5.31
CA ILE A 916 -13.60 -11.52 -5.39
C ILE A 916 -12.26 -10.79 -5.56
N GLU A 917 -12.19 -9.77 -6.43
CA GLU A 917 -11.00 -8.92 -6.57
C GLU A 917 -10.63 -8.22 -5.25
N ASP A 918 -11.61 -7.65 -4.56
CA ASP A 918 -11.43 -6.98 -3.27
C ASP A 918 -10.98 -7.98 -2.17
N TYR A 919 -11.48 -9.22 -2.20
CA TYR A 919 -11.06 -10.30 -1.30
C TYR A 919 -9.61 -10.70 -1.53
N LEU A 920 -9.23 -10.92 -2.77
CA LEU A 920 -7.87 -11.30 -3.15
C LEU A 920 -6.87 -10.16 -2.84
N PHE A 921 -7.27 -8.92 -3.09
CA PHE A 921 -6.46 -7.75 -2.80
C PHE A 921 -6.25 -7.52 -1.29
N ALA A 922 -7.30 -7.73 -0.50
CA ALA A 922 -7.30 -7.43 0.93
C ALA A 922 -6.78 -8.61 1.79
N GLU A 923 -6.61 -9.79 1.19
CA GLU A 923 -6.32 -11.06 1.89
C GLU A 923 -7.26 -11.31 3.08
N ARG A 924 -8.51 -10.84 2.95
CA ARG A 924 -9.52 -10.85 3.99
C ARG A 924 -10.85 -11.34 3.46
N GLU A 925 -11.36 -12.42 4.06
CA GLU A 925 -12.64 -12.98 3.67
C GLU A 925 -13.78 -11.94 3.66
N PRO A 926 -14.64 -11.95 2.63
CA PRO A 926 -15.78 -11.07 2.54
C PRO A 926 -16.71 -11.20 3.75
N LEU A 927 -17.34 -10.12 4.14
CA LEU A 927 -18.35 -10.16 5.19
C LEU A 927 -19.69 -10.65 4.63
N ARG A 928 -20.52 -11.23 5.49
CA ARG A 928 -21.86 -11.70 5.12
C ARG A 928 -22.72 -10.60 4.48
N ASP A 929 -22.63 -9.37 4.97
CA ASP A 929 -23.41 -8.25 4.45
C ASP A 929 -22.96 -7.84 3.04
N GLU A 930 -21.67 -7.96 2.74
CA GLU A 930 -21.12 -7.70 1.40
C GLU A 930 -21.66 -8.71 0.40
N VAL A 931 -21.71 -9.96 0.80
CA VAL A 931 -22.21 -11.05 -0.03
C VAL A 931 -23.71 -10.90 -0.28
N LEU A 932 -24.47 -10.38 0.69
CA LEU A 932 -25.91 -10.10 0.54
C LEU A 932 -26.20 -8.90 -0.36
N GLU A 933 -25.25 -7.97 -0.51
CA GLU A 933 -25.35 -6.84 -1.44
C GLU A 933 -25.21 -7.26 -2.91
N LEU A 934 -24.67 -8.47 -3.17
CA LEU A 934 -24.52 -9.03 -4.53
C LEU A 934 -25.87 -9.49 -5.12
N ILE A 935 -26.88 -9.77 -4.29
CA ILE A 935 -28.15 -10.35 -4.74
C ILE A 935 -28.93 -9.34 -5.59
N GLU A 936 -29.31 -9.76 -6.79
CA GLU A 936 -30.21 -9.01 -7.68
C GLU A 936 -31.66 -9.38 -7.39
N GLY A 937 -32.54 -8.36 -7.28
CA GLY A 937 -33.98 -8.55 -7.04
C GLY A 937 -34.37 -8.46 -5.55
N GLU A 938 -35.35 -9.28 -5.13
CA GLU A 938 -35.89 -9.25 -3.77
C GLU A 938 -34.84 -9.75 -2.75
N LYS A 939 -34.49 -8.89 -1.80
CA LYS A 939 -33.54 -9.25 -0.72
C LYS A 939 -34.20 -10.23 0.25
N PRO A 940 -33.43 -11.20 0.76
CA PRO A 940 -33.95 -12.18 1.72
C PRO A 940 -34.50 -11.50 2.98
N THR A 941 -35.54 -12.11 3.57
CA THR A 941 -36.13 -11.65 4.84
C THR A 941 -35.11 -11.67 5.96
N ILE A 942 -35.33 -10.90 7.02
CA ILE A 942 -34.39 -10.77 8.17
C ILE A 942 -34.01 -12.14 8.76
N LEU A 943 -34.96 -13.09 8.80
CA LEU A 943 -34.76 -14.44 9.28
C LEU A 943 -33.89 -15.31 8.33
N GLU A 944 -33.93 -15.05 7.04
CA GLU A 944 -33.24 -15.82 6.00
C GLU A 944 -31.85 -15.24 5.66
N ARG A 945 -31.60 -13.97 5.98
CA ARG A 945 -30.32 -13.28 5.67
C ARG A 945 -29.09 -14.06 6.14
N LYS A 946 -29.12 -14.59 7.36
CA LYS A 946 -28.00 -15.34 7.92
C LYS A 946 -27.71 -16.60 7.10
N LYS A 947 -28.74 -17.40 6.81
CA LYS A 947 -28.60 -18.68 6.08
C LYS A 947 -28.19 -18.47 4.62
N THR A 948 -28.77 -17.47 3.98
CA THR A 948 -28.45 -17.11 2.58
C THR A 948 -27.04 -16.53 2.46
N GLY A 949 -26.67 -15.59 3.35
CA GLY A 949 -25.34 -15.00 3.33
C GLY A 949 -24.23 -16.01 3.60
N ASP A 950 -24.42 -16.93 4.59
CA ASP A 950 -23.45 -17.99 4.88
C ASP A 950 -23.31 -18.98 3.70
N ARG A 951 -24.41 -19.27 3.00
CA ARG A 951 -24.40 -20.16 1.82
C ARG A 951 -23.62 -19.53 0.65
N ILE A 952 -23.91 -18.28 0.30
CA ILE A 952 -23.23 -17.57 -0.79
C ILE A 952 -21.75 -17.38 -0.45
N LEU A 953 -21.44 -16.94 0.79
CA LEU A 953 -20.07 -16.80 1.26
C LEU A 953 -19.26 -18.08 1.10
N LYS A 954 -19.82 -19.22 1.55
CA LYS A 954 -19.16 -20.52 1.42
C LYS A 954 -18.89 -20.89 -0.05
N ARG A 955 -19.81 -20.56 -0.97
CA ARG A 955 -19.63 -20.81 -2.41
C ARG A 955 -18.54 -19.93 -3.01
N VAL A 956 -18.53 -18.64 -2.67
CA VAL A 956 -17.50 -17.69 -3.13
C VAL A 956 -16.12 -18.12 -2.61
N LEU A 957 -16.00 -18.47 -1.32
CA LEU A 957 -14.73 -18.95 -0.76
C LEU A 957 -14.26 -20.24 -1.42
N SER A 958 -15.18 -21.21 -1.63
CA SER A 958 -14.85 -22.47 -2.32
C SER A 958 -14.43 -22.23 -3.78
N PHE A 959 -15.02 -21.25 -4.48
CA PHE A 959 -14.64 -20.86 -5.83
C PHE A 959 -13.22 -20.28 -5.85
N VAL A 960 -12.92 -19.35 -4.94
CA VAL A 960 -11.58 -18.76 -4.82
C VAL A 960 -10.53 -19.81 -4.48
N GLU A 961 -10.81 -20.70 -3.52
CA GLU A 961 -9.91 -21.79 -3.13
C GLU A 961 -9.64 -22.76 -4.29
N THR A 962 -10.65 -23.05 -5.09
CA THR A 962 -10.51 -24.01 -6.21
C THR A 962 -9.84 -23.40 -7.42
N PHE A 963 -10.24 -22.19 -7.84
CA PHE A 963 -9.86 -21.67 -9.15
C PHE A 963 -8.78 -20.58 -9.09
N ILE A 964 -8.55 -19.96 -7.94
CA ILE A 964 -7.66 -18.81 -7.84
C ILE A 964 -6.45 -19.10 -6.95
N ASN A 965 -6.64 -19.58 -5.73
CA ASN A 965 -5.53 -19.88 -4.82
C ASN A 965 -4.67 -21.05 -5.33
N GLY A 966 -3.34 -20.89 -5.33
CA GLY A 966 -2.37 -21.95 -5.69
C GLY A 966 -2.32 -22.30 -7.17
N MET A 967 -2.84 -21.48 -8.07
CA MET A 967 -2.66 -21.66 -9.53
C MET A 967 -1.25 -21.31 -9.98
N ASN A 968 -0.71 -20.24 -9.43
CA ASN A 968 0.66 -19.81 -9.63
C ASN A 968 1.29 -19.69 -8.25
N GLY A 969 2.50 -20.20 -8.05
CA GLY A 969 3.22 -20.02 -6.80
C GLY A 969 3.23 -18.51 -6.43
N ASN A 970 2.43 -18.16 -5.45
CA ASN A 970 2.43 -16.82 -4.89
C ASN A 970 3.65 -16.61 -4.05
#